data_08c48b38fc30ad86d30bf861fd1d81c7
#
_entry.id   08c48b38fc30ad86d30bf861fd1d81c7
#
_cell.length_a   1.000
_cell.length_b   1.000
_cell.length_c   1.000
_cell.angle_alpha   90.00
_cell.angle_beta   90.00
_cell.angle_gamma   90.00
#
_symmetry.space_group_name_H-M   'P 1'
#
loop_
_entity.id
_entity.type
_entity.pdbx_description
1 polymer ?
#
loop_
_entity_poly.entity_id
_entity_poly.type
_entity_poly.pdbx_seq_one_letter_code
_entity_poly.pdbx_strand_id
1 'polypeptide(L)'
;MKEAYFPQEIEKRWQEIWERENVFHTPDNSDKPKYYALSMFPYPSGKLHMGHVRNYTITDVIARFKKMQGFNVLHPMGWDSFGLPAENAAMKHGADPAKWTDENIAYMTKQLKMLGLSYDWQREVTTCKPDYYKWTQWLFIQLYKKGLAYKKEAAVNWCDNCGTVLANEQVIDGKCWRCDSVVEKKYLSQWFFKITDYAERLLEDLDKLPGWGDNVKTMQANWIGKSQGAIIKFKVKEVEGLEVPVYTTRPDTVYGITYLVVAPEYKDIEKLTTPENKEAVEAYRANARKMTEIERLSTERVKTGVPLGTHCINPFNGEEFPLWTADYALVEYGTGAVMAVPTHDTRDFDFAKKYNLPLKVVIQNPENPSECKAAAYTEEGVLVNSNEFNGMKNTDAKKAITQKAVDEGFGEFKTQYRLRDWLISRQRYWGAPIPMIYCDKCGIVPEKEENLPVMLPSDVDFSVVGKSPITTSKTFAETTCPICGGKARRELDTMDTFVCSSWYYLRYSDPKNTNLPFSKELVDKWLPVDQYVGGIEHAILHLLYSRFFTKALKDLGLLSFDEPFKNLLTQGMVLKDGSKMSKSKGNTVDPDEIFENFGADTARLFILSDSPPARDFDWSDAGVEGCYKFLNRVWRLVSENQNYITKDYKIEFPLKRENDDLVRTVHMAIKGITNDIANDFQFNTVISKYRELTNAIYDWRGKKSDFTDEDKNVFSFAVLTLIKLMAPVTVHMSEEIWHDVGGAGSIHDEKWCEWDENLAKASKITLVVQVNGKVKDKLEADEGLNDEDLKNLALSSDKVKELTAGKNIVKVIVVPKKLVNIVVK
;
A
#
# COMPACT_ATOMS: atom_id res chain seq x y z
N MET A 1 23.92 14.00 -35.17
CA MET A 1 22.48 14.10 -34.75
C MET A 1 21.61 14.57 -35.92
N LYS A 2 20.32 14.11 -35.95
CA LYS A 2 19.27 14.71 -36.81
C LYS A 2 18.89 16.10 -36.26
N GLU A 3 18.44 17.01 -37.15
CA GLU A 3 18.02 18.36 -36.73
C GLU A 3 16.77 18.31 -35.84
N ALA A 4 15.83 17.44 -36.14
CA ALA A 4 14.59 17.29 -35.39
C ALA A 4 14.58 16.00 -34.54
N TYR A 5 13.87 16.06 -33.41
CA TYR A 5 13.63 14.94 -32.53
C TYR A 5 12.48 14.07 -33.05
N PHE A 6 12.78 12.81 -33.38
CA PHE A 6 11.84 11.80 -33.85
C PHE A 6 11.80 10.63 -32.87
N PRO A 7 10.99 10.70 -31.78
CA PRO A 7 11.00 9.70 -30.72
C PRO A 7 10.68 8.29 -31.23
N GLN A 8 9.73 8.15 -32.15
CA GLN A 8 9.29 6.83 -32.67
C GLN A 8 10.42 6.04 -33.35
N GLU A 9 11.36 6.70 -34.00
CA GLU A 9 12.51 6.06 -34.62
C GLU A 9 13.60 5.73 -33.59
N ILE A 10 13.90 6.70 -32.70
CA ILE A 10 14.95 6.62 -31.69
C ILE A 10 14.58 5.53 -30.67
N GLU A 11 13.38 5.60 -30.11
CA GLU A 11 12.90 4.70 -29.08
C GLU A 11 12.87 3.27 -29.55
N LYS A 12 12.29 3.01 -30.73
CA LYS A 12 12.25 1.66 -31.31
C LYS A 12 13.64 1.07 -31.52
N ARG A 13 14.57 1.87 -32.03
CA ARG A 13 15.95 1.41 -32.26
C ARG A 13 16.64 1.02 -30.96
N TRP A 14 16.53 1.84 -29.91
CA TRP A 14 17.16 1.52 -28.63
C TRP A 14 16.52 0.34 -27.93
N GLN A 15 15.21 0.20 -27.98
CA GLN A 15 14.50 -0.98 -27.45
C GLN A 15 15.00 -2.27 -28.12
N GLU A 16 15.15 -2.28 -29.46
CA GLU A 16 15.70 -3.43 -30.19
C GLU A 16 17.15 -3.74 -29.82
N ILE A 17 17.99 -2.72 -29.60
CA ILE A 17 19.39 -2.88 -29.18
C ILE A 17 19.44 -3.46 -27.76
N TRP A 18 18.71 -2.87 -26.81
CA TRP A 18 18.71 -3.33 -25.40
C TRP A 18 18.22 -4.77 -25.27
N GLU A 19 17.21 -5.15 -26.04
CA GLU A 19 16.69 -6.52 -26.05
C GLU A 19 17.73 -7.50 -26.62
N ARG A 20 18.31 -7.18 -27.77
CA ARG A 20 19.34 -8.02 -28.42
C ARG A 20 20.57 -8.21 -27.55
N GLU A 21 21.02 -7.17 -26.89
CA GLU A 21 22.25 -7.16 -26.08
C GLU A 21 21.99 -7.56 -24.62
N ASN A 22 20.72 -7.75 -24.24
CA ASN A 22 20.31 -8.12 -22.87
C ASN A 22 20.90 -7.19 -21.78
N VAL A 23 20.83 -5.89 -22.01
CA VAL A 23 21.51 -4.84 -21.25
C VAL A 23 21.06 -4.78 -19.77
N PHE A 24 19.82 -5.23 -19.49
CA PHE A 24 19.23 -5.15 -18.16
C PHE A 24 19.34 -6.45 -17.36
N HIS A 25 20.10 -7.43 -17.85
CA HIS A 25 20.35 -8.65 -17.10
C HIS A 25 21.15 -8.36 -15.82
N THR A 26 20.68 -8.92 -14.71
CA THR A 26 21.29 -8.75 -13.39
C THR A 26 22.00 -10.04 -12.98
N PRO A 27 23.36 -10.04 -12.95
CA PRO A 27 24.12 -11.22 -12.56
C PRO A 27 23.99 -11.45 -11.05
N ASP A 28 23.86 -12.73 -10.66
CA ASP A 28 23.88 -13.10 -9.24
C ASP A 28 25.27 -12.97 -8.62
N ASN A 29 26.32 -13.19 -9.43
CA ASN A 29 27.72 -13.05 -9.01
C ASN A 29 28.24 -11.66 -9.35
N SER A 30 28.16 -10.73 -8.40
CA SER A 30 28.67 -9.37 -8.53
C SER A 30 29.25 -8.91 -7.20
N ASP A 31 30.39 -8.22 -7.25
CA ASP A 31 31.03 -7.58 -6.09
C ASP A 31 30.39 -6.23 -5.74
N LYS A 32 29.52 -5.71 -6.62
CA LYS A 32 28.79 -4.47 -6.37
C LYS A 32 27.73 -4.67 -5.26
N PRO A 33 27.47 -3.65 -4.44
CA PRO A 33 26.39 -3.74 -3.46
C PRO A 33 25.05 -3.98 -4.18
N LYS A 34 24.20 -4.83 -3.58
CA LYS A 34 22.91 -5.17 -4.17
C LYS A 34 21.89 -4.05 -3.96
N TYR A 35 20.98 -3.92 -4.90
CA TYR A 35 19.77 -3.13 -4.73
C TYR A 35 18.60 -3.80 -5.43
N TYR A 36 17.52 -4.10 -4.69
CA TYR A 36 16.33 -4.72 -5.24
C TYR A 36 15.22 -3.68 -5.34
N ALA A 37 14.94 -3.21 -6.55
CA ALA A 37 13.84 -2.32 -6.87
C ALA A 37 12.68 -3.14 -7.44
N LEU A 38 11.49 -3.03 -6.84
CA LEU A 38 10.34 -3.85 -7.21
C LEU A 38 9.07 -3.00 -7.26
N SER A 39 8.33 -3.12 -8.37
CA SER A 39 6.95 -2.67 -8.47
C SER A 39 5.98 -3.81 -8.18
N MET A 40 4.80 -3.50 -7.65
CA MET A 40 3.71 -4.46 -7.67
C MET A 40 3.41 -4.88 -9.11
N PHE A 41 3.45 -6.18 -9.38
CA PHE A 41 3.23 -6.70 -10.72
C PHE A 41 1.75 -6.62 -11.14
N PRO A 42 1.44 -6.49 -12.44
CA PRO A 42 0.08 -6.25 -12.91
C PRO A 42 -0.75 -7.52 -13.04
N TYR A 43 -2.08 -7.33 -13.02
CA TYR A 43 -3.04 -8.33 -13.47
C TYR A 43 -3.21 -8.23 -14.99
N PRO A 44 -2.93 -9.28 -15.77
CA PRO A 44 -3.05 -9.25 -17.23
C PRO A 44 -4.50 -9.42 -17.70
N SER A 45 -5.37 -8.49 -17.32
CA SER A 45 -6.80 -8.50 -17.65
C SER A 45 -7.19 -7.52 -18.75
N GLY A 46 -6.21 -6.98 -19.48
CA GLY A 46 -6.40 -6.03 -20.56
C GLY A 46 -5.12 -5.24 -20.85
N LYS A 47 -5.24 -4.08 -21.48
CA LYS A 47 -4.12 -3.18 -21.76
C LYS A 47 -3.64 -2.47 -20.49
N LEU A 48 -2.39 -1.98 -20.49
CA LEU A 48 -1.91 -1.02 -19.49
C LEU A 48 -2.81 0.23 -19.46
N HIS A 49 -2.82 0.93 -18.35
CA HIS A 49 -3.39 2.26 -18.19
C HIS A 49 -2.34 3.20 -17.58
N MET A 50 -2.61 4.50 -17.57
CA MET A 50 -1.63 5.51 -17.13
C MET A 50 -1.19 5.35 -15.66
N GLY A 51 -2.01 4.72 -14.81
CA GLY A 51 -1.60 4.34 -13.45
C GLY A 51 -0.47 3.31 -13.43
N HIS A 52 -0.49 2.34 -14.34
CA HIS A 52 0.62 1.41 -14.54
C HIS A 52 1.88 2.12 -15.05
N VAL A 53 1.71 3.01 -16.04
CA VAL A 53 2.83 3.82 -16.56
C VAL A 53 3.50 4.60 -15.44
N ARG A 54 2.70 5.19 -14.52
CA ARG A 54 3.23 5.92 -13.36
C ARG A 54 4.03 5.02 -12.43
N ASN A 55 3.44 3.90 -11.99
CA ASN A 55 4.06 2.97 -11.07
C ASN A 55 5.43 2.47 -11.59
N TYR A 56 5.43 1.99 -12.82
CA TYR A 56 6.61 1.37 -13.40
C TYR A 56 7.69 2.38 -13.76
N THR A 57 7.31 3.58 -14.21
CA THR A 57 8.27 4.67 -14.46
C THR A 57 8.96 5.13 -13.17
N ILE A 58 8.22 5.29 -12.07
CA ILE A 58 8.80 5.65 -10.76
C ILE A 58 9.89 4.64 -10.36
N THR A 59 9.54 3.36 -10.41
CA THR A 59 10.48 2.30 -10.00
C THR A 59 11.68 2.21 -10.93
N ASP A 60 11.47 2.39 -12.24
CA ASP A 60 12.53 2.38 -13.24
C ASP A 60 13.53 3.52 -13.05
N VAL A 61 13.06 4.73 -12.75
CA VAL A 61 13.94 5.87 -12.43
C VAL A 61 14.81 5.55 -11.22
N ILE A 62 14.23 4.97 -10.16
CA ILE A 62 14.98 4.56 -8.97
C ILE A 62 16.02 3.48 -9.33
N ALA A 63 15.62 2.46 -10.10
CA ALA A 63 16.50 1.37 -10.52
C ALA A 63 17.70 1.88 -11.33
N ARG A 64 17.47 2.75 -12.34
CA ARG A 64 18.52 3.35 -13.16
C ARG A 64 19.43 4.27 -12.36
N PHE A 65 18.84 5.10 -11.49
CA PHE A 65 19.63 5.96 -10.60
C PHE A 65 20.56 5.15 -9.70
N LYS A 66 20.07 4.05 -9.11
CA LYS A 66 20.88 3.15 -8.29
C LYS A 66 21.97 2.43 -9.09
N LYS A 67 21.67 2.01 -10.32
CA LYS A 67 22.67 1.42 -11.22
C LYS A 67 23.80 2.41 -11.52
N MET A 68 23.48 3.65 -11.84
CA MET A 68 24.45 4.72 -12.06
C MET A 68 25.24 5.09 -10.78
N GLN A 69 24.68 4.83 -9.60
CA GLN A 69 25.41 4.94 -8.32
C GLN A 69 26.34 3.73 -8.04
N GLY A 70 26.41 2.75 -8.93
CA GLY A 70 27.31 1.61 -8.83
C GLY A 70 26.72 0.38 -8.15
N PHE A 71 25.42 0.32 -7.93
CA PHE A 71 24.76 -0.88 -7.40
C PHE A 71 24.55 -1.95 -8.47
N ASN A 72 24.52 -3.22 -8.04
CA ASN A 72 23.97 -4.32 -8.81
C ASN A 72 22.46 -4.34 -8.56
N VAL A 73 21.68 -3.95 -9.55
CA VAL A 73 20.25 -3.70 -9.38
C VAL A 73 19.42 -4.86 -9.91
N LEU A 74 18.64 -5.49 -9.04
CA LEU A 74 17.60 -6.45 -9.41
C LEU A 74 16.30 -5.68 -9.66
N HIS A 75 15.82 -5.67 -10.90
CA HIS A 75 14.59 -5.01 -11.32
C HIS A 75 13.78 -5.97 -12.21
N PRO A 76 13.02 -6.90 -11.60
CA PRO A 76 12.26 -7.92 -12.33
C PRO A 76 10.85 -7.45 -12.67
N MET A 77 10.19 -8.16 -13.59
CA MET A 77 8.79 -8.03 -13.93
C MET A 77 8.14 -9.41 -14.09
N GLY A 78 6.84 -9.48 -13.85
CA GLY A 78 6.03 -10.68 -14.02
C GLY A 78 4.54 -10.38 -13.97
N TRP A 79 3.74 -11.44 -13.81
CA TRP A 79 2.29 -11.37 -14.01
C TRP A 79 1.55 -12.04 -12.86
N ASP A 80 0.70 -11.28 -12.17
CA ASP A 80 -0.31 -11.86 -11.27
C ASP A 80 -1.51 -12.29 -12.13
N SER A 81 -1.43 -13.50 -12.64
CA SER A 81 -2.21 -13.91 -13.80
C SER A 81 -3.37 -14.84 -13.50
N PHE A 82 -3.57 -15.23 -12.24
CA PHE A 82 -4.77 -15.88 -11.76
C PHE A 82 -5.85 -14.89 -11.34
N GLY A 83 -7.09 -15.35 -11.16
CA GLY A 83 -8.18 -14.66 -10.49
C GLY A 83 -9.31 -14.19 -11.38
N LEU A 84 -10.29 -13.63 -10.74
CA LEU A 84 -11.57 -13.18 -11.29
C LEU A 84 -11.48 -12.25 -12.51
N PRO A 85 -10.53 -11.29 -12.59
CA PRO A 85 -10.50 -10.38 -13.75
C PRO A 85 -10.34 -11.10 -15.08
N ALA A 86 -9.34 -12.00 -15.12
CA ALA A 86 -9.05 -12.76 -16.34
C ALA A 86 -10.15 -13.78 -16.63
N GLU A 87 -10.64 -14.51 -15.60
CA GLU A 87 -11.71 -15.50 -15.76
C GLU A 87 -13.01 -14.84 -16.25
N ASN A 88 -13.45 -13.76 -15.63
CA ASN A 88 -14.68 -13.09 -16.03
C ASN A 88 -14.60 -12.47 -17.44
N ALA A 89 -13.44 -11.93 -17.80
CA ALA A 89 -13.21 -11.41 -19.15
C ALA A 89 -13.25 -12.54 -20.18
N ALA A 90 -12.57 -13.64 -19.92
CA ALA A 90 -12.57 -14.81 -20.79
C ALA A 90 -13.96 -15.42 -20.95
N MET A 91 -14.70 -15.62 -19.86
CA MET A 91 -16.09 -16.10 -19.90
C MET A 91 -17.01 -15.18 -20.71
N LYS A 92 -16.90 -13.86 -20.51
CA LYS A 92 -17.68 -12.86 -21.25
C LYS A 92 -17.44 -12.92 -22.76
N HIS A 93 -16.22 -13.24 -23.18
CA HIS A 93 -15.83 -13.35 -24.58
C HIS A 93 -15.93 -14.79 -25.14
N GLY A 94 -16.38 -15.76 -24.33
CA GLY A 94 -16.45 -17.18 -24.71
C GLY A 94 -15.09 -17.81 -25.00
N ALA A 95 -14.04 -17.32 -24.33
CA ALA A 95 -12.65 -17.74 -24.52
C ALA A 95 -12.14 -18.57 -23.34
N ASP A 96 -11.07 -19.35 -23.56
CA ASP A 96 -10.34 -20.01 -22.48
C ASP A 96 -9.58 -18.96 -21.65
N PRO A 97 -9.70 -18.97 -20.31
CA PRO A 97 -8.95 -18.06 -19.44
C PRO A 97 -7.43 -18.09 -19.65
N ALA A 98 -6.84 -19.26 -19.90
CA ALA A 98 -5.41 -19.39 -20.13
C ALA A 98 -4.98 -18.65 -21.41
N LYS A 99 -5.70 -18.89 -22.51
CA LYS A 99 -5.43 -18.23 -23.80
C LYS A 99 -5.63 -16.71 -23.71
N TRP A 100 -6.73 -16.28 -23.10
CA TRP A 100 -7.01 -14.86 -22.88
C TRP A 100 -5.90 -14.17 -22.06
N THR A 101 -5.44 -14.85 -21.01
CA THR A 101 -4.36 -14.36 -20.15
C THR A 101 -3.04 -14.25 -20.92
N ASP A 102 -2.68 -15.26 -21.71
CA ASP A 102 -1.44 -15.27 -22.52
C ASP A 102 -1.45 -14.16 -23.58
N GLU A 103 -2.58 -13.91 -24.24
CA GLU A 103 -2.74 -12.81 -25.19
C GLU A 103 -2.55 -11.43 -24.53
N ASN A 104 -3.13 -11.25 -23.35
CA ASN A 104 -2.96 -10.00 -22.59
C ASN A 104 -1.52 -9.82 -22.08
N ILE A 105 -0.87 -10.87 -21.58
CA ILE A 105 0.55 -10.85 -21.19
C ILE A 105 1.40 -10.40 -22.36
N ALA A 106 1.23 -11.01 -23.54
CA ALA A 106 1.99 -10.67 -24.74
C ALA A 106 1.81 -9.19 -25.12
N TYR A 107 0.57 -8.69 -25.06
CA TYR A 107 0.26 -7.30 -25.38
C TYR A 107 0.87 -6.33 -24.35
N MET A 108 0.67 -6.58 -23.06
CA MET A 108 1.22 -5.73 -22.00
C MET A 108 2.75 -5.75 -21.97
N THR A 109 3.38 -6.90 -22.25
CA THR A 109 4.84 -7.02 -22.41
C THR A 109 5.35 -6.07 -23.50
N LYS A 110 4.65 -6.02 -24.66
CA LYS A 110 4.98 -5.07 -25.72
C LYS A 110 4.91 -3.62 -25.23
N GLN A 111 3.83 -3.25 -24.52
CA GLN A 111 3.66 -1.90 -23.98
C GLN A 111 4.76 -1.54 -22.94
N LEU A 112 5.13 -2.49 -22.05
CA LEU A 112 6.21 -2.28 -21.07
C LEU A 112 7.58 -2.10 -21.75
N LYS A 113 7.85 -2.86 -22.81
CA LYS A 113 9.07 -2.69 -23.62
C LYS A 113 9.09 -1.34 -24.35
N MET A 114 7.95 -0.89 -24.88
CA MET A 114 7.83 0.44 -25.50
C MET A 114 8.14 1.59 -24.53
N LEU A 115 7.83 1.43 -23.23
CA LEU A 115 8.21 2.37 -22.18
C LEU A 115 9.72 2.44 -21.91
N GLY A 116 10.50 1.51 -22.45
CA GLY A 116 11.96 1.46 -22.23
C GLY A 116 12.34 1.14 -20.79
N LEU A 117 11.57 0.31 -20.09
CA LEU A 117 11.81 -0.05 -18.69
C LEU A 117 12.99 -1.03 -18.57
N SER A 118 13.81 -0.86 -17.54
CA SER A 118 15.03 -1.62 -17.30
C SER A 118 14.79 -2.97 -16.62
N TYR A 119 13.79 -3.72 -17.09
CA TYR A 119 13.46 -5.00 -16.49
C TYR A 119 14.40 -6.13 -16.94
N ASP A 120 14.84 -6.95 -15.97
CA ASP A 120 15.46 -8.24 -16.26
C ASP A 120 14.39 -9.28 -16.62
N TRP A 121 14.06 -9.37 -17.90
CA TRP A 121 13.06 -10.30 -18.43
C TRP A 121 13.44 -11.79 -18.27
N GLN A 122 14.71 -12.09 -17.99
CA GLN A 122 15.11 -13.47 -17.69
C GLN A 122 14.61 -13.94 -16.33
N ARG A 123 14.16 -13.02 -15.47
CA ARG A 123 13.57 -13.30 -14.16
C ARG A 123 12.05 -13.20 -14.13
N GLU A 124 11.43 -13.16 -15.31
CA GLU A 124 9.97 -13.13 -15.44
C GLU A 124 9.32 -14.32 -14.71
N VAL A 125 8.23 -14.04 -13.98
CA VAL A 125 7.38 -15.04 -13.35
C VAL A 125 5.92 -14.81 -13.75
N THR A 126 5.16 -15.91 -13.89
CA THR A 126 3.74 -15.88 -14.29
C THR A 126 2.97 -16.79 -13.36
N THR A 127 2.14 -16.23 -12.48
CA THR A 127 1.55 -17.00 -11.37
C THR A 127 0.62 -18.13 -11.82
N CYS A 128 0.02 -18.05 -13.01
CA CYS A 128 -0.87 -19.09 -13.55
C CYS A 128 -0.12 -20.23 -14.28
N LYS A 129 1.21 -20.13 -14.41
CA LYS A 129 1.97 -21.23 -15.04
C LYS A 129 2.32 -22.31 -14.02
N PRO A 130 2.33 -23.60 -14.45
CA PRO A 130 2.57 -24.73 -13.56
C PRO A 130 3.90 -24.68 -12.81
N ASP A 131 4.95 -24.12 -13.41
CA ASP A 131 6.27 -23.94 -12.82
C ASP A 131 6.30 -22.91 -11.67
N TYR A 132 5.29 -22.02 -11.62
CA TYR A 132 5.10 -21.11 -10.50
C TYR A 132 4.12 -21.68 -9.46
N TYR A 133 2.88 -22.04 -9.85
CA TYR A 133 1.89 -22.41 -8.85
C TYR A 133 2.14 -23.78 -8.21
N LYS A 134 2.99 -24.63 -8.80
CA LYS A 134 3.57 -25.79 -8.11
C LYS A 134 4.11 -25.41 -6.73
N TRP A 135 4.84 -24.30 -6.68
CA TRP A 135 5.46 -23.84 -5.45
C TRP A 135 4.47 -23.14 -4.51
N THR A 136 3.45 -22.47 -5.04
CA THR A 136 2.33 -21.97 -4.23
C THR A 136 1.62 -23.15 -3.53
N GLN A 137 1.39 -24.25 -4.23
CA GLN A 137 0.82 -25.46 -3.66
C GLN A 137 1.75 -26.12 -2.65
N TRP A 138 3.04 -26.15 -2.93
CA TRP A 138 4.03 -26.67 -1.99
C TRP A 138 4.06 -25.85 -0.69
N LEU A 139 4.08 -24.52 -0.79
CA LEU A 139 4.03 -23.63 0.36
C LEU A 139 2.75 -23.84 1.18
N PHE A 140 1.60 -24.00 0.52
CA PHE A 140 0.36 -24.35 1.21
C PHE A 140 0.52 -25.64 2.03
N ILE A 141 1.12 -26.68 1.45
CA ILE A 141 1.34 -27.96 2.15
C ILE A 141 2.27 -27.76 3.37
N GLN A 142 3.34 -26.94 3.24
CA GLN A 142 4.22 -26.66 4.41
C GLN A 142 3.46 -25.92 5.51
N LEU A 143 2.63 -24.93 5.17
CA LEU A 143 1.77 -24.22 6.13
C LEU A 143 0.74 -25.19 6.77
N TYR A 144 0.17 -26.09 5.98
CA TYR A 144 -0.72 -27.13 6.52
C TYR A 144 -0.02 -28.05 7.51
N LYS A 145 1.17 -28.57 7.19
CA LYS A 145 1.98 -29.41 8.09
C LYS A 145 2.36 -28.67 9.38
N LYS A 146 2.53 -27.35 9.31
CA LYS A 146 2.79 -26.48 10.49
C LYS A 146 1.52 -26.17 11.30
N GLY A 147 0.35 -26.56 10.83
CA GLY A 147 -0.95 -26.26 11.46
C GLY A 147 -1.43 -24.82 11.22
N LEU A 148 -0.83 -24.10 10.26
CA LEU A 148 -1.21 -22.73 9.87
C LEU A 148 -2.28 -22.70 8.78
N ALA A 149 -2.51 -23.80 8.06
CA ALA A 149 -3.62 -23.97 7.14
C ALA A 149 -4.60 -24.98 7.69
N TYR A 150 -5.89 -24.68 7.70
CA TYR A 150 -6.93 -25.55 8.24
C TYR A 150 -8.28 -25.33 7.56
N LYS A 151 -9.17 -26.32 7.65
CA LYS A 151 -10.53 -26.23 7.11
C LYS A 151 -11.55 -26.20 8.23
N LYS A 152 -12.52 -25.28 8.15
CA LYS A 152 -13.67 -25.25 9.07
C LYS A 152 -14.92 -24.79 8.37
N GLU A 153 -16.08 -25.12 8.93
CA GLU A 153 -17.35 -24.50 8.59
C GLU A 153 -17.43 -23.14 9.29
N ALA A 154 -17.74 -22.09 8.52
CA ALA A 154 -17.82 -20.74 9.02
C ALA A 154 -18.84 -19.91 8.22
N ALA A 155 -19.39 -18.89 8.85
CA ALA A 155 -20.10 -17.83 8.16
C ALA A 155 -19.10 -17.01 7.33
N VAL A 156 -19.19 -17.10 6.02
CA VAL A 156 -18.28 -16.44 5.07
C VAL A 156 -18.99 -15.39 4.26
N ASN A 157 -18.25 -14.40 3.81
CA ASN A 157 -18.77 -13.37 2.92
C ASN A 157 -18.95 -13.95 1.52
N TRP A 158 -20.15 -13.90 1.00
CA TRP A 158 -20.50 -14.43 -0.32
C TRP A 158 -20.95 -13.30 -1.24
N CYS A 159 -20.39 -13.25 -2.43
CA CYS A 159 -20.84 -12.36 -3.50
C CYS A 159 -21.60 -13.18 -4.56
N ASP A 160 -22.93 -12.97 -4.67
CA ASP A 160 -23.74 -13.70 -5.64
C ASP A 160 -23.36 -13.39 -7.09
N ASN A 161 -23.06 -12.10 -7.38
CA ASN A 161 -22.67 -11.68 -8.72
C ASN A 161 -21.33 -12.30 -9.15
N CYS A 162 -20.36 -12.39 -8.23
CA CYS A 162 -19.10 -13.07 -8.49
C CYS A 162 -19.18 -14.58 -8.31
N GLY A 163 -20.20 -15.14 -7.65
CA GLY A 163 -20.40 -16.58 -7.39
C GLY A 163 -19.28 -17.19 -6.54
N THR A 164 -18.73 -16.45 -5.57
CA THR A 164 -17.60 -16.90 -4.76
C THR A 164 -17.57 -16.23 -3.38
N VAL A 165 -16.82 -16.83 -2.47
CA VAL A 165 -16.52 -16.23 -1.17
C VAL A 165 -15.47 -15.15 -1.29
N LEU A 166 -15.49 -14.22 -0.33
CA LEU A 166 -14.55 -13.10 -0.20
C LEU A 166 -13.89 -13.16 1.17
N ALA A 167 -12.60 -12.84 1.24
CA ALA A 167 -11.96 -12.52 2.49
C ALA A 167 -12.55 -11.22 3.10
N ASN A 168 -12.39 -11.03 4.41
CA ASN A 168 -12.96 -9.83 5.06
C ASN A 168 -12.40 -8.53 4.47
N GLU A 169 -11.12 -8.55 4.11
CA GLU A 169 -10.39 -7.45 3.50
C GLU A 169 -10.91 -7.09 2.09
N GLN A 170 -11.67 -8.00 1.47
CA GLN A 170 -12.27 -7.85 0.15
C GLN A 170 -13.72 -7.35 0.20
N VAL A 171 -14.19 -6.97 1.39
CA VAL A 171 -15.53 -6.39 1.60
C VAL A 171 -15.35 -4.95 2.07
N ILE A 172 -15.82 -4.00 1.26
CA ILE A 172 -15.73 -2.57 1.53
C ILE A 172 -17.15 -2.03 1.69
N ASP A 173 -17.48 -1.47 2.84
CA ASP A 173 -18.82 -0.93 3.15
C ASP A 173 -19.96 -1.93 2.83
N GLY A 174 -19.72 -3.23 3.14
CA GLY A 174 -20.68 -4.30 2.89
C GLY A 174 -20.84 -4.73 1.44
N LYS A 175 -19.99 -4.24 0.56
CA LYS A 175 -19.99 -4.54 -0.86
C LYS A 175 -18.73 -5.28 -1.28
N CYS A 176 -18.87 -6.05 -2.34
CA CYS A 176 -17.74 -6.70 -3.00
C CYS A 176 -16.79 -5.66 -3.59
N TRP A 177 -15.54 -5.66 -3.18
CA TRP A 177 -14.48 -4.76 -3.67
C TRP A 177 -14.35 -4.72 -5.20
N ARG A 178 -14.89 -5.73 -5.86
CA ARG A 178 -14.73 -5.97 -7.30
C ARG A 178 -15.91 -5.51 -8.15
N CYS A 179 -17.13 -5.83 -7.72
CA CYS A 179 -18.33 -5.62 -8.52
C CYS A 179 -19.36 -4.72 -7.83
N ASP A 180 -19.05 -4.18 -6.66
CA ASP A 180 -19.91 -3.31 -5.84
C ASP A 180 -21.27 -3.92 -5.46
N SER A 181 -21.49 -5.22 -5.69
CA SER A 181 -22.68 -5.93 -5.25
C SER A 181 -22.68 -6.11 -3.73
N VAL A 182 -23.85 -6.06 -3.12
CA VAL A 182 -24.01 -6.35 -1.69
C VAL A 182 -23.53 -7.77 -1.39
N VAL A 183 -22.77 -7.92 -0.32
CA VAL A 183 -22.21 -9.20 0.14
C VAL A 183 -23.14 -9.82 1.19
N GLU A 184 -23.41 -11.11 1.06
CA GLU A 184 -24.24 -11.88 2.00
C GLU A 184 -23.39 -12.84 2.84
N LYS A 185 -23.92 -13.29 3.98
CA LYS A 185 -23.29 -14.35 4.78
C LYS A 185 -23.83 -15.72 4.39
N LYS A 186 -22.92 -16.64 4.07
CA LYS A 186 -23.28 -18.08 3.85
C LYS A 186 -22.42 -18.96 4.74
N TYR A 187 -22.97 -20.04 5.26
CA TYR A 187 -22.22 -21.05 6.03
C TYR A 187 -21.63 -22.08 5.06
N LEU A 188 -20.31 -22.07 4.94
CA LEU A 188 -19.57 -22.96 4.05
C LEU A 188 -18.34 -23.53 4.75
N SER A 189 -17.96 -24.75 4.39
CA SER A 189 -16.71 -25.37 4.84
C SER A 189 -15.57 -24.92 3.95
N GLN A 190 -14.65 -24.12 4.50
CA GLN A 190 -13.63 -23.38 3.73
C GLN A 190 -12.24 -23.51 4.35
N TRP A 191 -11.20 -23.28 3.56
CA TRP A 191 -9.82 -23.22 3.99
C TRP A 191 -9.42 -21.83 4.46
N PHE A 192 -8.63 -21.80 5.51
CA PHE A 192 -8.12 -20.58 6.14
C PHE A 192 -6.62 -20.71 6.42
N PHE A 193 -5.90 -19.58 6.38
CA PHE A 193 -4.61 -19.43 7.02
C PHE A 193 -4.75 -18.72 8.36
N LYS A 194 -4.04 -19.23 9.39
CA LYS A 194 -4.02 -18.66 10.75
C LYS A 194 -3.13 -17.41 10.83
N ILE A 195 -3.50 -16.37 10.12
CA ILE A 195 -2.81 -15.07 10.21
C ILE A 195 -2.94 -14.45 11.60
N THR A 196 -3.97 -14.82 12.36
CA THR A 196 -4.19 -14.35 13.73
C THR A 196 -3.11 -14.84 14.70
N ASP A 197 -2.47 -15.98 14.46
CA ASP A 197 -1.34 -16.45 15.26
C ASP A 197 -0.12 -15.52 15.15
N TYR A 198 -0.10 -14.67 14.14
CA TYR A 198 0.94 -13.66 13.88
C TYR A 198 0.51 -12.24 14.20
N ALA A 199 -0.71 -12.03 14.70
CA ALA A 199 -1.28 -10.69 14.91
C ALA A 199 -0.38 -9.78 15.76
N GLU A 200 0.17 -10.31 16.88
CA GLU A 200 1.08 -9.54 17.74
C GLU A 200 2.37 -9.15 17.02
N ARG A 201 3.04 -10.14 16.37
CA ARG A 201 4.28 -9.88 15.62
C ARG A 201 4.06 -8.92 14.44
N LEU A 202 2.92 -9.04 13.74
CA LEU A 202 2.56 -8.13 12.65
C LEU A 202 2.35 -6.71 13.15
N LEU A 203 1.83 -6.53 14.36
CA LEU A 203 1.62 -5.23 14.97
C LEU A 203 2.92 -4.62 15.51
N GLU A 204 3.66 -5.37 16.34
CA GLU A 204 4.90 -4.90 16.97
C GLU A 204 5.99 -4.59 15.95
N ASP A 205 6.10 -5.41 14.90
CA ASP A 205 7.12 -5.24 13.87
C ASP A 205 6.83 -4.06 12.90
N LEU A 206 5.69 -3.36 13.01
CA LEU A 206 5.49 -2.08 12.32
C LEU A 206 6.54 -1.04 12.73
N ASP A 207 7.05 -1.11 13.96
CA ASP A 207 8.11 -0.23 14.45
C ASP A 207 9.48 -0.52 13.79
N LYS A 208 9.65 -1.73 13.24
CA LYS A 208 10.85 -2.14 12.48
C LYS A 208 10.82 -1.71 11.01
N LEU A 209 9.79 -0.97 10.59
CA LEU A 209 9.57 -0.51 9.22
C LEU A 209 9.68 1.02 9.10
N PRO A 210 10.87 1.61 9.35
CA PRO A 210 11.05 3.06 9.30
C PRO A 210 10.88 3.63 7.88
N GLY A 211 11.09 2.82 6.84
CA GLY A 211 10.92 3.19 5.43
C GLY A 211 9.48 3.06 4.91
N TRP A 212 8.50 2.80 5.80
CA TRP A 212 7.08 2.76 5.45
C TRP A 212 6.35 4.01 5.92
N GLY A 213 5.44 4.53 5.10
CA GLY A 213 4.62 5.68 5.45
C GLY A 213 3.71 5.40 6.66
N ASP A 214 3.55 6.40 7.53
CA ASP A 214 2.74 6.28 8.75
C ASP A 214 1.27 5.97 8.47
N ASN A 215 0.74 6.43 7.33
CA ASN A 215 -0.61 6.10 6.88
C ASN A 215 -0.80 4.58 6.69
N VAL A 216 0.12 3.89 6.04
CA VAL A 216 0.06 2.43 5.82
C VAL A 216 0.19 1.69 7.16
N LYS A 217 1.14 2.10 8.00
CA LYS A 217 1.33 1.52 9.35
C LYS A 217 0.06 1.66 10.19
N THR A 218 -0.55 2.85 10.17
CA THR A 218 -1.81 3.12 10.88
C THR A 218 -2.96 2.27 10.34
N MET A 219 -3.09 2.12 9.00
CA MET A 219 -4.10 1.26 8.40
C MET A 219 -3.94 -0.20 8.85
N GLN A 220 -2.72 -0.74 8.86
CA GLN A 220 -2.47 -2.09 9.34
C GLN A 220 -2.73 -2.24 10.83
N ALA A 221 -2.25 -1.32 11.66
CA ALA A 221 -2.48 -1.34 13.10
C ALA A 221 -3.98 -1.33 13.43
N ASN A 222 -4.74 -0.47 12.77
CA ASN A 222 -6.19 -0.39 12.93
C ASN A 222 -6.90 -1.65 12.44
N TRP A 223 -6.42 -2.27 11.36
CA TRP A 223 -6.99 -3.51 10.83
C TRP A 223 -6.72 -4.69 11.78
N ILE A 224 -5.50 -4.82 12.28
CA ILE A 224 -5.13 -5.82 13.29
C ILE A 224 -5.97 -5.60 14.55
N GLY A 225 -6.13 -4.34 14.97
CA GLY A 225 -7.09 -3.91 15.97
C GLY A 225 -6.90 -4.61 17.31
N LYS A 226 -5.68 -4.52 17.88
CA LYS A 226 -5.38 -5.04 19.23
C LYS A 226 -6.23 -4.32 20.27
N SER A 227 -6.94 -5.07 21.06
CA SER A 227 -7.66 -4.56 22.22
C SER A 227 -7.28 -5.37 23.47
N GLN A 228 -7.02 -4.65 24.55
CA GLN A 228 -6.71 -5.21 25.85
C GLN A 228 -7.89 -4.99 26.78
N GLY A 229 -8.33 -6.03 27.45
CA GLY A 229 -9.47 -5.99 28.35
C GLY A 229 -9.46 -7.15 29.34
N ALA A 230 -10.63 -7.48 29.80
CA ALA A 230 -10.86 -8.57 30.74
C ALA A 230 -11.99 -9.47 30.25
N ILE A 231 -11.89 -10.77 30.53
CA ILE A 231 -13.05 -11.64 30.56
C ILE A 231 -13.52 -11.67 32.02
N ILE A 232 -14.82 -11.43 32.22
CA ILE A 232 -15.47 -11.55 33.53
C ILE A 232 -16.60 -12.56 33.38
N LYS A 233 -16.71 -13.50 34.30
CA LYS A 233 -17.70 -14.58 34.29
C LYS A 233 -18.85 -14.23 35.24
N PHE A 234 -20.06 -14.13 34.69
CA PHE A 234 -21.27 -13.81 35.41
C PHE A 234 -22.07 -15.09 35.63
N LYS A 235 -22.37 -15.45 36.88
CA LYS A 235 -23.23 -16.60 37.20
C LYS A 235 -24.67 -16.30 36.87
N VAL A 236 -25.37 -17.26 36.28
CA VAL A 236 -26.80 -17.17 36.02
C VAL A 236 -27.54 -17.66 37.25
N LYS A 237 -28.41 -16.83 37.77
CA LYS A 237 -29.14 -17.11 39.03
C LYS A 237 -30.04 -18.35 38.95
N GLU A 238 -30.83 -18.43 37.87
CA GLU A 238 -31.87 -19.46 37.70
C GLU A 238 -31.34 -20.79 37.14
N VAL A 239 -30.07 -20.85 36.75
CA VAL A 239 -29.45 -22.05 36.14
C VAL A 239 -28.16 -22.38 36.86
N GLU A 240 -28.19 -23.40 37.72
CA GLU A 240 -27.04 -23.80 38.51
C GLU A 240 -25.87 -24.22 37.63
N GLY A 241 -24.70 -23.72 37.97
CA GLY A 241 -23.42 -24.03 37.29
C GLY A 241 -23.24 -23.36 35.93
N LEU A 242 -24.20 -22.54 35.45
CA LEU A 242 -24.07 -21.82 34.19
C LEU A 242 -23.48 -20.42 34.43
N GLU A 243 -22.43 -20.12 33.66
CA GLU A 243 -21.79 -18.81 33.66
C GLU A 243 -21.80 -18.22 32.27
N VAL A 244 -21.98 -16.90 32.17
CA VAL A 244 -21.85 -16.12 30.94
C VAL A 244 -20.54 -15.34 30.98
N PRO A 245 -19.51 -15.75 30.24
CA PRO A 245 -18.28 -14.97 30.12
C PRO A 245 -18.50 -13.76 29.23
N VAL A 246 -18.03 -12.60 29.67
CA VAL A 246 -18.12 -11.33 28.94
C VAL A 246 -16.72 -10.75 28.75
N TYR A 247 -16.37 -10.44 27.52
CA TYR A 247 -15.19 -9.65 27.21
C TYR A 247 -15.52 -8.15 27.27
N THR A 248 -14.71 -7.38 28.01
CA THR A 248 -14.84 -5.94 28.07
C THR A 248 -13.49 -5.22 28.05
N THR A 249 -13.40 -4.10 27.34
CA THR A 249 -12.28 -3.14 27.41
C THR A 249 -12.50 -2.09 28.49
N ARG A 250 -13.67 -2.13 29.16
CA ARG A 250 -14.10 -1.18 30.20
C ARG A 250 -14.42 -1.89 31.51
N PRO A 251 -13.49 -2.69 32.10
CA PRO A 251 -13.71 -3.29 33.41
C PRO A 251 -13.93 -2.24 34.52
N ASP A 252 -13.45 -1.02 34.33
CA ASP A 252 -13.69 0.16 35.17
C ASP A 252 -15.18 0.47 35.39
N THR A 253 -16.07 0.02 34.50
CA THR A 253 -17.51 0.29 34.58
C THR A 253 -18.34 -0.86 35.16
N VAL A 254 -17.73 -1.97 35.58
CA VAL A 254 -18.42 -3.21 35.97
C VAL A 254 -19.44 -3.05 37.09
N TYR A 255 -19.22 -2.09 38.00
CA TYR A 255 -20.15 -1.77 39.07
C TYR A 255 -21.40 -1.04 38.59
N GLY A 256 -21.42 -0.54 37.36
CA GLY A 256 -22.50 0.18 36.68
C GLY A 256 -23.36 -0.68 35.76
N ILE A 257 -23.15 -1.98 35.73
CA ILE A 257 -23.93 -2.89 34.92
C ILE A 257 -25.37 -2.89 35.40
N THR A 258 -26.33 -2.71 34.47
CA THR A 258 -27.76 -2.76 34.76
C THR A 258 -28.50 -3.82 33.95
N TYR A 259 -27.89 -4.38 32.92
CA TYR A 259 -28.34 -5.57 32.19
C TYR A 259 -27.17 -6.20 31.43
N LEU A 260 -27.34 -7.45 30.99
CA LEU A 260 -26.37 -8.15 30.15
C LEU A 260 -27.07 -8.59 28.86
N VAL A 261 -26.34 -8.50 27.74
CA VAL A 261 -26.87 -8.86 26.42
C VAL A 261 -26.07 -10.02 25.85
N VAL A 262 -26.78 -11.03 25.31
CA VAL A 262 -26.18 -12.07 24.49
C VAL A 262 -26.63 -11.94 23.03
N ALA A 263 -25.80 -12.37 22.11
CA ALA A 263 -26.12 -12.40 20.70
C ALA A 263 -27.31 -13.35 20.42
N PRO A 264 -28.16 -13.09 19.41
CA PRO A 264 -29.26 -14.01 19.03
C PRO A 264 -28.76 -15.41 18.65
N GLU A 265 -27.51 -15.54 18.25
CA GLU A 265 -26.83 -16.80 17.89
C GLU A 265 -26.02 -17.41 19.06
N TYR A 266 -26.15 -16.86 20.27
CA TYR A 266 -25.39 -17.35 21.43
C TYR A 266 -25.66 -18.83 21.70
N LYS A 267 -24.59 -19.63 21.89
CA LYS A 267 -24.67 -21.11 21.96
C LYS A 267 -25.59 -21.65 23.03
N ASP A 268 -25.65 -21.00 24.19
CA ASP A 268 -26.45 -21.43 25.34
C ASP A 268 -27.75 -20.64 25.50
N ILE A 269 -28.20 -19.88 24.50
CA ILE A 269 -29.37 -18.98 24.58
C ILE A 269 -30.66 -19.75 24.99
N GLU A 270 -30.83 -21.00 24.58
CA GLU A 270 -31.96 -21.82 24.95
C GLU A 270 -31.99 -22.15 26.45
N LYS A 271 -30.81 -22.35 27.07
CA LYS A 271 -30.71 -22.56 28.53
C LYS A 271 -30.91 -21.27 29.33
N LEU A 272 -30.62 -20.14 28.71
CA LEU A 272 -30.78 -18.82 29.30
C LEU A 272 -32.17 -18.26 29.16
N THR A 273 -33.05 -18.91 28.37
CA THR A 273 -34.41 -18.44 28.08
C THR A 273 -35.44 -19.18 28.95
N THR A 274 -36.23 -18.41 29.70
CA THR A 274 -37.33 -19.03 30.45
C THR A 274 -38.46 -19.49 29.53
N PRO A 275 -39.31 -20.46 29.94
CA PRO A 275 -40.41 -20.97 29.12
C PRO A 275 -41.35 -19.86 28.63
N GLU A 276 -41.60 -18.86 29.47
CA GLU A 276 -42.52 -17.74 29.19
C GLU A 276 -41.96 -16.81 28.06
N ASN A 277 -40.65 -16.70 27.95
CA ASN A 277 -39.99 -15.85 26.95
C ASN A 277 -39.61 -16.59 25.66
N LYS A 278 -39.77 -17.92 25.61
CA LYS A 278 -39.27 -18.77 24.51
C LYS A 278 -39.84 -18.36 23.16
N GLU A 279 -41.13 -18.11 23.02
CA GLU A 279 -41.77 -17.72 21.76
C GLU A 279 -41.22 -16.36 21.25
N ALA A 280 -41.14 -15.39 22.14
CA ALA A 280 -40.62 -14.04 21.79
C ALA A 280 -39.12 -14.09 21.37
N VAL A 281 -38.34 -14.88 22.08
CA VAL A 281 -36.90 -15.06 21.77
C VAL A 281 -36.70 -15.75 20.42
N GLU A 282 -37.44 -16.83 20.13
CA GLU A 282 -37.33 -17.54 18.84
C GLU A 282 -37.79 -16.66 17.66
N ALA A 283 -38.88 -15.90 17.82
CA ALA A 283 -39.31 -14.95 16.80
C ALA A 283 -38.24 -13.85 16.56
N TYR A 284 -37.60 -13.35 17.63
CA TYR A 284 -36.54 -12.37 17.55
C TYR A 284 -35.31 -12.92 16.85
N ARG A 285 -34.85 -14.12 17.20
CA ARG A 285 -33.74 -14.86 16.56
C ARG A 285 -33.98 -15.03 15.06
N ALA A 286 -35.18 -15.44 14.67
CA ALA A 286 -35.55 -15.61 13.26
C ALA A 286 -35.46 -14.29 12.46
N ASN A 287 -35.81 -13.16 13.08
CA ASN A 287 -35.67 -11.84 12.45
C ASN A 287 -34.22 -11.36 12.41
N ALA A 288 -33.46 -11.55 13.48
CA ALA A 288 -32.05 -11.14 13.55
C ALA A 288 -31.19 -11.86 12.51
N ARG A 289 -31.49 -13.13 12.20
CA ARG A 289 -30.80 -13.91 11.14
C ARG A 289 -30.94 -13.33 9.73
N LYS A 290 -31.98 -12.52 9.49
CA LYS A 290 -32.23 -11.88 8.20
C LYS A 290 -31.43 -10.59 8.02
N MET A 291 -30.80 -10.09 9.08
CA MET A 291 -30.08 -8.82 9.09
C MET A 291 -28.59 -9.04 8.86
N THR A 292 -27.99 -8.15 8.09
CA THR A 292 -26.54 -8.10 7.91
C THR A 292 -25.85 -7.58 9.17
N GLU A 293 -24.58 -7.97 9.36
CA GLU A 293 -23.75 -7.46 10.46
C GLU A 293 -23.64 -5.92 10.44
N ILE A 294 -23.57 -5.34 9.24
CA ILE A 294 -23.50 -3.87 9.05
C ILE A 294 -24.78 -3.20 9.54
N GLU A 295 -25.94 -3.72 9.18
CA GLU A 295 -27.22 -3.20 9.66
C GLU A 295 -27.33 -3.31 11.18
N ARG A 296 -26.83 -4.42 11.77
CA ARG A 296 -26.84 -4.63 13.23
C ARG A 296 -25.90 -3.66 13.96
N LEU A 297 -24.76 -3.31 13.37
CA LEU A 297 -23.76 -2.40 13.96
C LEU A 297 -24.02 -0.91 13.63
N SER A 298 -24.87 -0.59 12.66
CA SER A 298 -25.14 0.80 12.25
C SER A 298 -25.52 1.67 13.45
N THR A 299 -24.87 2.79 13.63
CA THR A 299 -25.13 3.78 14.68
C THR A 299 -26.42 4.56 14.45
N GLU A 300 -26.91 4.63 13.21
CA GLU A 300 -28.14 5.33 12.85
C GLU A 300 -29.42 4.52 13.18
N ARG A 301 -29.24 3.22 13.41
CA ARG A 301 -30.35 2.33 13.69
C ARG A 301 -30.65 2.23 15.18
N VAL A 302 -31.96 2.35 15.51
CA VAL A 302 -32.45 2.09 16.86
C VAL A 302 -32.30 0.62 17.23
N LYS A 303 -31.48 0.34 18.23
CA LYS A 303 -31.20 -1.03 18.69
C LYS A 303 -32.47 -1.68 19.28
N THR A 304 -32.57 -3.00 19.07
CA THR A 304 -33.69 -3.80 19.53
C THR A 304 -33.21 -5.04 20.31
N GLY A 305 -34.09 -5.55 21.15
CA GLY A 305 -33.84 -6.74 21.95
C GLY A 305 -35.07 -7.25 22.65
N VAL A 306 -35.02 -8.46 23.20
CA VAL A 306 -36.04 -9.10 24.02
C VAL A 306 -35.41 -9.72 25.27
N PRO A 307 -36.11 -9.67 26.44
CA PRO A 307 -35.58 -10.28 27.66
C PRO A 307 -35.61 -11.82 27.56
N LEU A 308 -34.61 -12.45 28.15
CA LEU A 308 -34.56 -13.92 28.25
C LEU A 308 -35.35 -14.46 29.45
N GLY A 309 -35.66 -13.64 30.45
CA GLY A 309 -36.34 -13.98 31.66
C GLY A 309 -35.43 -14.42 32.81
N THR A 310 -34.17 -14.67 32.55
CA THR A 310 -33.15 -15.02 33.54
C THR A 310 -32.34 -13.79 33.97
N HIS A 311 -31.55 -13.90 35.07
CA HIS A 311 -30.73 -12.86 35.67
C HIS A 311 -29.27 -13.35 35.83
N CYS A 312 -28.34 -12.43 35.71
CA CYS A 312 -26.96 -12.63 36.11
C CYS A 312 -26.68 -11.94 37.45
N ILE A 313 -25.70 -12.46 38.17
CA ILE A 313 -25.18 -11.93 39.43
C ILE A 313 -23.81 -11.26 39.14
N ASN A 314 -23.69 -10.00 39.55
CA ASN A 314 -22.40 -9.30 39.47
C ASN A 314 -21.44 -9.87 40.53
N PRO A 315 -20.31 -10.48 40.12
CA PRO A 315 -19.38 -11.12 41.07
C PRO A 315 -18.68 -10.14 42.00
N PHE A 316 -18.65 -8.84 41.66
CA PHE A 316 -17.97 -7.83 42.47
C PHE A 316 -18.83 -7.27 43.64
N ASN A 317 -20.14 -7.29 43.54
CA ASN A 317 -21.03 -6.69 44.55
C ASN A 317 -22.29 -7.48 44.86
N GLY A 318 -22.52 -8.59 44.16
CA GLY A 318 -23.73 -9.44 44.37
C GLY A 318 -25.04 -8.90 43.76
N GLU A 319 -25.02 -7.78 43.07
CA GLU A 319 -26.24 -7.22 42.45
C GLU A 319 -26.72 -8.09 41.29
N GLU A 320 -28.05 -8.23 41.21
CA GLU A 320 -28.72 -9.00 40.16
C GLU A 320 -29.19 -8.07 39.03
N PHE A 321 -29.05 -8.50 37.78
CA PHE A 321 -29.53 -7.77 36.63
C PHE A 321 -30.00 -8.73 35.52
N PRO A 322 -31.03 -8.30 34.68
CA PRO A 322 -31.67 -9.16 33.69
C PRO A 322 -30.74 -9.46 32.50
N LEU A 323 -30.92 -10.66 31.91
CA LEU A 323 -30.36 -11.04 30.63
C LEU A 323 -31.32 -10.70 29.48
N TRP A 324 -30.73 -10.17 28.40
CA TRP A 324 -31.42 -9.86 27.16
C TRP A 324 -30.71 -10.51 25.98
N THR A 325 -31.42 -10.73 24.88
CA THR A 325 -30.80 -10.90 23.58
C THR A 325 -31.09 -9.66 22.73
N ALA A 326 -30.09 -9.16 22.03
CA ALA A 326 -30.20 -7.96 21.22
C ALA A 326 -29.36 -8.03 19.95
N ASP A 327 -29.79 -7.27 18.94
CA ASP A 327 -29.20 -7.25 17.60
C ASP A 327 -27.77 -6.67 17.54
N TYR A 328 -27.35 -5.91 18.53
CA TYR A 328 -26.01 -5.30 18.58
C TYR A 328 -24.92 -6.17 19.23
N ALA A 329 -25.27 -7.29 19.83
CA ALA A 329 -24.31 -8.28 20.29
C ALA A 329 -23.99 -9.29 19.17
N LEU A 330 -22.74 -9.59 18.93
CA LEU A 330 -22.27 -10.46 17.86
C LEU A 330 -21.45 -11.61 18.43
N VAL A 331 -21.64 -12.82 17.90
CA VAL A 331 -20.92 -14.03 18.36
C VAL A 331 -19.45 -13.98 17.92
N GLU A 332 -19.19 -13.32 16.81
CA GLU A 332 -17.85 -13.16 16.22
C GLU A 332 -16.97 -12.17 16.98
N TYR A 333 -17.55 -11.36 17.87
CA TYR A 333 -16.81 -10.39 18.67
C TYR A 333 -16.87 -10.72 20.16
N GLY A 334 -15.71 -10.86 20.77
CA GLY A 334 -15.62 -11.17 22.20
C GLY A 334 -16.05 -12.60 22.52
N THR A 335 -17.01 -12.69 23.40
CA THR A 335 -17.61 -13.97 23.87
C THR A 335 -19.02 -14.18 23.33
N GLY A 336 -19.54 -13.27 22.50
CA GLY A 336 -20.93 -13.23 22.10
C GLY A 336 -21.85 -12.64 23.18
N ALA A 337 -21.31 -12.11 24.25
CA ALA A 337 -22.01 -11.47 25.36
C ALA A 337 -21.40 -10.11 25.70
N VAL A 338 -22.22 -9.15 26.06
CA VAL A 338 -21.84 -7.77 26.37
C VAL A 338 -22.44 -7.36 27.71
N MET A 339 -21.63 -6.85 28.63
CA MET A 339 -22.13 -6.16 29.79
C MET A 339 -22.60 -4.74 29.39
N ALA A 340 -23.81 -4.39 29.72
CA ALA A 340 -24.35 -3.09 29.37
C ALA A 340 -24.26 -2.11 30.55
N VAL A 341 -23.64 -0.97 30.27
CA VAL A 341 -23.45 0.10 31.24
C VAL A 341 -23.99 1.41 30.67
N PRO A 342 -25.28 1.66 30.73
CA PRO A 342 -25.95 2.76 30.06
C PRO A 342 -25.37 4.14 30.31
N THR A 343 -24.89 4.40 31.51
CA THR A 343 -24.32 5.71 31.87
C THR A 343 -22.94 5.96 31.28
N HIS A 344 -22.27 4.93 30.69
CA HIS A 344 -20.91 5.02 30.17
C HIS A 344 -20.73 4.45 28.77
N ASP A 345 -21.85 4.10 28.09
CA ASP A 345 -21.90 3.69 26.69
C ASP A 345 -23.16 4.28 26.05
N THR A 346 -23.00 5.04 24.97
CA THR A 346 -24.11 5.74 24.29
C THR A 346 -25.15 4.78 23.74
N ARG A 347 -24.71 3.66 23.18
CA ARG A 347 -25.59 2.61 22.64
C ARG A 347 -26.42 1.96 23.73
N ASP A 348 -25.80 1.63 24.86
CA ASP A 348 -26.47 1.03 26.01
C ASP A 348 -27.42 2.02 26.66
N PHE A 349 -27.09 3.32 26.65
CA PHE A 349 -27.94 4.38 27.15
C PHE A 349 -29.24 4.50 26.35
N ASP A 350 -29.19 4.50 25.03
CA ASP A 350 -30.34 4.59 24.17
C ASP A 350 -31.21 3.33 24.31
N PHE A 351 -30.62 2.14 24.41
CA PHE A 351 -31.31 0.90 24.67
C PHE A 351 -32.02 0.92 26.04
N ALA A 352 -31.31 1.32 27.10
CA ALA A 352 -31.88 1.41 28.45
C ALA A 352 -33.06 2.39 28.53
N LYS A 353 -32.97 3.55 27.88
CA LYS A 353 -34.08 4.50 27.76
C LYS A 353 -35.27 3.90 27.05
N LYS A 354 -35.06 3.22 25.95
CA LYS A 354 -36.13 2.59 25.15
C LYS A 354 -36.92 1.53 25.95
N TYR A 355 -36.21 0.73 26.72
CA TYR A 355 -36.79 -0.39 27.48
C TYR A 355 -36.97 -0.08 28.96
N ASN A 356 -36.78 1.19 29.36
CA ASN A 356 -36.94 1.69 30.73
C ASN A 356 -36.09 0.91 31.76
N LEU A 357 -34.84 0.61 31.39
CA LEU A 357 -33.87 -0.08 32.26
C LEU A 357 -33.14 0.91 33.18
N PRO A 358 -32.64 0.46 34.35
CA PRO A 358 -31.98 1.33 35.31
C PRO A 358 -30.73 1.99 34.76
N LEU A 359 -30.41 3.19 35.28
CA LEU A 359 -29.19 3.94 34.99
C LEU A 359 -28.38 4.07 36.28
N LYS A 360 -27.10 3.63 36.26
CA LYS A 360 -26.18 3.66 37.42
C LYS A 360 -24.87 4.30 37.06
N VAL A 361 -24.59 5.50 37.60
CA VAL A 361 -23.34 6.23 37.39
C VAL A 361 -22.22 5.62 38.20
N VAL A 362 -21.11 5.28 37.57
CA VAL A 362 -19.89 4.73 38.22
C VAL A 362 -18.61 5.45 37.81
N ILE A 363 -18.66 6.35 36.83
CA ILE A 363 -17.57 7.26 36.49
C ILE A 363 -18.15 8.67 36.46
N GLN A 364 -17.42 9.60 37.05
CA GLN A 364 -17.89 10.98 37.22
C GLN A 364 -16.80 11.94 36.80
N ASN A 365 -17.20 12.98 36.04
CA ASN A 365 -16.35 14.13 35.84
C ASN A 365 -16.14 14.87 37.17
N PRO A 366 -14.91 14.98 37.70
CA PRO A 366 -14.67 15.65 38.96
C PRO A 366 -15.03 17.14 38.93
N GLU A 367 -15.00 17.78 37.73
CA GLU A 367 -15.31 19.20 37.59
C GLU A 367 -16.81 19.46 37.41
N ASN A 368 -17.56 18.49 36.85
CA ASN A 368 -19.01 18.61 36.61
C ASN A 368 -19.74 17.29 36.87
N PRO A 369 -20.03 16.95 38.13
CA PRO A 369 -20.65 15.69 38.50
C PRO A 369 -22.08 15.48 37.94
N SER A 370 -22.78 16.52 37.57
CA SER A 370 -24.15 16.46 37.07
C SER A 370 -24.22 16.04 35.57
N GLU A 371 -23.14 16.13 34.82
CA GLU A 371 -23.07 15.82 33.39
C GLU A 371 -23.46 14.38 33.09
N CYS A 372 -23.11 13.46 33.99
CA CYS A 372 -23.34 12.02 33.82
C CYS A 372 -24.82 11.55 33.89
N LYS A 373 -25.78 12.46 34.15
CA LYS A 373 -27.21 12.11 34.29
C LYS A 373 -28.03 12.39 33.05
N ALA A 374 -27.57 13.28 32.19
CA ALA A 374 -28.33 13.72 31.01
C ALA A 374 -28.03 12.89 29.76
N ALA A 375 -26.80 12.36 29.65
CA ALA A 375 -26.32 11.52 28.54
C ALA A 375 -25.25 10.55 29.07
N ALA A 376 -24.85 9.56 28.24
CA ALA A 376 -23.77 8.68 28.59
C ALA A 376 -22.44 9.46 28.66
N TYR A 377 -21.72 9.27 29.76
CA TYR A 377 -20.39 9.86 29.98
C TYR A 377 -19.30 8.85 29.59
N THR A 378 -18.60 9.10 28.51
CA THR A 378 -17.61 8.16 27.93
C THR A 378 -16.17 8.58 28.19
N GLU A 379 -15.94 9.78 28.70
CA GLU A 379 -14.65 10.40 28.93
C GLU A 379 -13.93 9.86 30.19
N GLU A 380 -12.71 10.36 30.42
CA GLU A 380 -11.93 10.04 31.63
C GLU A 380 -12.56 10.72 32.86
N GLY A 381 -12.50 10.02 34.00
CA GLY A 381 -13.05 10.52 35.22
C GLY A 381 -12.62 9.70 36.44
N VAL A 382 -13.28 9.94 37.58
CA VAL A 382 -13.04 9.21 38.83
C VAL A 382 -14.18 8.24 39.11
N LEU A 383 -13.89 7.08 39.70
CA LEU A 383 -14.87 6.08 40.05
C LEU A 383 -15.70 6.54 41.24
N VAL A 384 -17.01 6.30 41.13
CA VAL A 384 -18.00 6.47 42.20
C VAL A 384 -18.89 5.22 42.22
N ASN A 385 -19.57 4.92 43.34
CA ASN A 385 -20.44 3.74 43.51
C ASN A 385 -19.74 2.42 43.11
N SER A 386 -18.42 2.34 43.31
CA SER A 386 -17.55 1.22 42.87
C SER A 386 -16.76 0.61 44.03
N ASN A 387 -17.37 0.58 45.24
CA ASN A 387 -16.80 0.03 46.47
C ASN A 387 -15.38 0.59 46.76
N GLU A 388 -14.40 -0.29 46.97
CA GLU A 388 -12.99 0.06 47.29
C GLU A 388 -12.29 0.84 46.17
N PHE A 389 -12.84 0.90 44.96
CA PHE A 389 -12.25 1.61 43.83
C PHE A 389 -12.77 3.07 43.73
N ASN A 390 -13.66 3.50 44.63
CA ASN A 390 -14.14 4.89 44.65
C ASN A 390 -12.98 5.88 44.76
N GLY A 391 -13.02 6.95 43.97
CA GLY A 391 -11.99 7.98 43.93
C GLY A 391 -10.79 7.65 43.03
N MET A 392 -10.66 6.42 42.54
CA MET A 392 -9.61 6.04 41.58
C MET A 392 -9.91 6.59 40.19
N LYS A 393 -8.88 7.01 39.45
CA LYS A 393 -9.03 7.31 38.02
C LYS A 393 -9.45 6.07 37.25
N ASN A 394 -10.40 6.22 36.35
CA ASN A 394 -10.91 5.06 35.56
C ASN A 394 -9.81 4.37 34.74
N THR A 395 -8.80 5.08 34.29
CA THR A 395 -7.64 4.51 33.59
C THR A 395 -6.86 3.51 34.45
N ASP A 396 -6.67 3.82 35.73
CA ASP A 396 -5.94 2.98 36.68
C ASP A 396 -6.84 1.84 37.23
N ALA A 397 -8.12 2.15 37.40
CA ALA A 397 -9.14 1.21 37.84
C ALA A 397 -9.31 -0.01 36.93
N LYS A 398 -9.13 0.16 35.61
CA LYS A 398 -9.21 -0.95 34.64
C LYS A 398 -8.30 -2.13 35.04
N LYS A 399 -7.05 -1.82 35.38
CA LYS A 399 -6.07 -2.84 35.78
C LYS A 399 -6.39 -3.40 37.17
N ALA A 400 -6.73 -2.54 38.14
CA ALA A 400 -6.99 -2.94 39.50
C ALA A 400 -8.23 -3.85 39.61
N ILE A 401 -9.32 -3.50 38.94
CA ILE A 401 -10.56 -4.29 38.91
C ILE A 401 -10.35 -5.63 38.18
N THR A 402 -9.63 -5.63 37.07
CA THR A 402 -9.28 -6.89 36.41
C THR A 402 -8.44 -7.79 37.29
N GLN A 403 -7.45 -7.21 38.00
CA GLN A 403 -6.61 -7.99 38.91
C GLN A 403 -7.44 -8.63 40.03
N LYS A 404 -8.39 -7.88 40.64
CA LYS A 404 -9.32 -8.44 41.63
C LYS A 404 -10.12 -9.61 41.05
N ALA A 405 -10.64 -9.51 39.82
CA ALA A 405 -11.38 -10.59 39.17
C ALA A 405 -10.50 -11.85 38.96
N VAL A 406 -9.20 -11.67 38.69
CA VAL A 406 -8.23 -12.75 38.55
C VAL A 406 -7.97 -13.40 39.90
N ASP A 407 -7.69 -12.59 40.96
CA ASP A 407 -7.35 -13.05 42.29
C ASP A 407 -8.53 -13.84 42.92
N GLU A 408 -9.76 -13.45 42.65
CA GLU A 408 -10.99 -14.10 43.12
C GLU A 408 -11.50 -15.22 42.18
N GLY A 409 -10.84 -15.47 41.03
CA GLY A 409 -11.05 -16.62 40.15
C GLY A 409 -12.25 -16.51 39.18
N PHE A 410 -12.88 -15.34 39.06
CA PHE A 410 -14.00 -15.13 38.14
C PHE A 410 -13.65 -14.27 36.92
N GLY A 411 -12.37 -13.93 36.70
CA GLY A 411 -11.93 -13.20 35.51
C GLY A 411 -10.50 -13.49 35.09
N GLU A 412 -10.15 -12.96 33.93
CA GLU A 412 -8.78 -13.02 33.37
C GLU A 412 -8.48 -11.80 32.51
N PHE A 413 -7.21 -11.40 32.45
CA PHE A 413 -6.75 -10.45 31.42
C PHE A 413 -6.84 -11.10 30.05
N LYS A 414 -7.34 -10.36 29.07
CA LYS A 414 -7.49 -10.87 27.70
C LYS A 414 -7.09 -9.84 26.68
N THR A 415 -6.17 -10.22 25.81
CA THR A 415 -5.89 -9.51 24.56
C THR A 415 -6.69 -10.14 23.43
N GLN A 416 -7.36 -9.33 22.65
CA GLN A 416 -8.07 -9.76 21.45
C GLN A 416 -7.64 -8.91 20.26
N TYR A 417 -7.85 -9.46 19.07
CA TYR A 417 -7.56 -8.80 17.79
C TYR A 417 -8.83 -8.75 16.96
N ARG A 418 -9.01 -7.66 16.20
CA ARG A 418 -10.08 -7.55 15.21
C ARG A 418 -9.77 -8.41 13.99
N LEU A 419 -8.48 -8.55 13.66
CA LEU A 419 -7.99 -9.40 12.58
C LEU A 419 -8.61 -10.80 12.68
N ARG A 420 -9.07 -11.32 11.54
CA ARG A 420 -9.60 -12.68 11.39
C ARG A 420 -8.64 -13.51 10.57
N ASP A 421 -8.74 -14.83 10.69
CA ASP A 421 -7.99 -15.73 9.83
C ASP A 421 -8.32 -15.51 8.36
N TRP A 422 -7.29 -15.59 7.53
CA TRP A 422 -7.40 -15.33 6.11
C TRP A 422 -8.11 -16.45 5.38
N LEU A 423 -9.31 -16.19 4.87
CA LEU A 423 -10.10 -17.10 4.06
C LEU A 423 -9.52 -17.22 2.66
N ILE A 424 -8.99 -18.40 2.32
CA ILE A 424 -8.28 -18.61 1.05
C ILE A 424 -9.05 -19.41 0.00
N SER A 425 -10.07 -20.16 0.36
CA SER A 425 -10.91 -20.90 -0.59
C SER A 425 -11.66 -19.99 -1.56
N ARG A 426 -11.62 -20.32 -2.86
CA ARG A 426 -12.42 -19.66 -3.89
C ARG A 426 -13.12 -20.70 -4.77
N GLN A 427 -14.42 -20.52 -5.01
CA GLN A 427 -15.24 -21.38 -5.88
C GLN A 427 -15.06 -20.92 -7.32
N ARG A 428 -13.82 -20.99 -7.81
CA ARG A 428 -13.41 -20.50 -9.13
C ARG A 428 -12.48 -21.49 -9.82
N TYR A 429 -12.47 -21.46 -11.15
CA TYR A 429 -11.58 -22.25 -11.96
C TYR A 429 -10.18 -21.62 -12.06
N TRP A 430 -10.12 -20.32 -12.40
CA TRP A 430 -8.85 -19.65 -12.69
C TRP A 430 -8.12 -19.20 -11.40
N GLY A 431 -7.52 -20.18 -10.77
CA GLY A 431 -6.75 -20.06 -9.52
C GLY A 431 -5.87 -21.26 -9.28
N ALA A 432 -4.91 -21.17 -8.35
CA ALA A 432 -4.08 -22.31 -7.98
C ALA A 432 -4.94 -23.35 -7.23
N PRO A 433 -5.06 -24.60 -7.70
CA PRO A 433 -5.81 -25.64 -7.00
C PRO A 433 -5.26 -25.89 -5.59
N ILE A 434 -6.14 -26.04 -4.61
CA ILE A 434 -5.74 -26.42 -3.25
C ILE A 434 -5.34 -27.91 -3.26
N PRO A 435 -4.09 -28.26 -2.90
CA PRO A 435 -3.55 -29.62 -3.11
C PRO A 435 -3.95 -30.57 -1.99
N MET A 436 -5.26 -30.68 -1.71
CA MET A 436 -5.79 -31.50 -0.62
C MET A 436 -6.73 -32.60 -1.15
N ILE A 437 -6.75 -33.72 -0.46
CA ILE A 437 -7.49 -34.95 -0.83
C ILE A 437 -8.32 -35.40 0.35
N TYR A 438 -9.56 -35.81 0.07
CA TYR A 438 -10.53 -36.32 1.03
C TYR A 438 -10.65 -37.83 0.87
N CYS A 439 -10.22 -38.57 1.87
CA CYS A 439 -10.27 -40.03 1.95
C CYS A 439 -11.20 -40.46 3.09
N ASP A 440 -12.15 -41.33 2.84
CA ASP A 440 -13.07 -41.81 3.87
C ASP A 440 -12.37 -42.56 5.03
N LYS A 441 -11.18 -43.15 4.75
CA LYS A 441 -10.38 -43.87 5.75
C LYS A 441 -9.34 -42.96 6.44
N CYS A 442 -8.68 -42.10 5.70
CA CYS A 442 -7.53 -41.29 6.19
C CYS A 442 -7.89 -39.84 6.54
N GLY A 443 -9.13 -39.42 6.25
CA GLY A 443 -9.55 -38.03 6.46
C GLY A 443 -8.99 -37.07 5.40
N ILE A 444 -8.71 -35.85 5.80
CA ILE A 444 -8.14 -34.80 4.92
C ILE A 444 -6.62 -34.99 4.91
N VAL A 445 -6.06 -35.21 3.73
CA VAL A 445 -4.61 -35.45 3.53
C VAL A 445 -4.07 -34.56 2.40
N PRO A 446 -2.83 -34.07 2.48
CA PRO A 446 -2.23 -33.33 1.38
C PRO A 446 -1.84 -34.28 0.23
N GLU A 447 -1.81 -33.75 -1.00
CA GLU A 447 -1.17 -34.43 -2.13
C GLU A 447 0.33 -34.62 -1.83
N LYS A 448 0.95 -35.64 -2.43
CA LYS A 448 2.40 -35.84 -2.32
C LYS A 448 3.16 -34.73 -3.03
N GLU A 449 4.25 -34.25 -2.41
CA GLU A 449 5.05 -33.16 -2.97
C GLU A 449 5.64 -33.52 -4.36
N GLU A 450 5.97 -34.79 -4.57
CA GLU A 450 6.45 -35.31 -5.86
C GLU A 450 5.41 -35.26 -6.99
N ASN A 451 4.12 -35.21 -6.66
CA ASN A 451 3.01 -35.16 -7.62
C ASN A 451 2.60 -33.72 -7.98
N LEU A 452 3.22 -32.72 -7.36
CA LEU A 452 2.94 -31.31 -7.66
C LEU A 452 3.55 -30.91 -9.02
N PRO A 453 2.86 -30.07 -9.78
CA PRO A 453 1.60 -29.38 -9.45
C PRO A 453 0.36 -30.26 -9.68
N VAL A 454 -0.66 -30.08 -8.82
CA VAL A 454 -2.04 -30.48 -9.16
C VAL A 454 -2.52 -29.54 -10.26
N MET A 455 -2.63 -30.07 -11.47
CA MET A 455 -2.97 -29.28 -12.66
C MET A 455 -4.45 -28.88 -12.70
N LEU A 456 -4.73 -27.70 -13.24
CA LEU A 456 -6.11 -27.32 -13.60
C LEU A 456 -6.65 -28.27 -14.70
N PRO A 457 -7.89 -28.75 -14.57
CA PRO A 457 -8.48 -29.61 -15.60
C PRO A 457 -8.82 -28.85 -16.88
N SER A 458 -8.65 -29.46 -18.02
CA SER A 458 -9.02 -28.90 -19.33
C SER A 458 -10.42 -29.28 -19.80
N ASP A 459 -11.05 -30.28 -19.14
CA ASP A 459 -12.38 -30.82 -19.50
C ASP A 459 -13.50 -30.12 -18.71
N VAL A 460 -13.50 -28.80 -18.68
CA VAL A 460 -14.45 -27.96 -17.93
C VAL A 460 -15.42 -27.23 -18.85
N ASP A 461 -16.65 -27.02 -18.36
CA ASP A 461 -17.66 -26.22 -19.03
C ASP A 461 -17.75 -24.83 -18.38
N PHE A 462 -17.33 -23.80 -19.11
CA PHE A 462 -17.38 -22.40 -18.68
C PHE A 462 -18.77 -21.76 -18.80
N SER A 463 -19.75 -22.44 -19.42
CA SER A 463 -21.13 -21.91 -19.55
C SER A 463 -21.95 -22.02 -18.27
N VAL A 464 -21.44 -22.72 -17.26
CA VAL A 464 -22.16 -22.98 -16.01
C VAL A 464 -22.26 -21.70 -15.16
N VAL A 465 -23.50 -21.30 -14.82
CA VAL A 465 -23.77 -20.14 -13.97
C VAL A 465 -23.94 -20.56 -12.51
N GLY A 466 -23.31 -19.83 -11.59
CA GLY A 466 -23.50 -20.02 -10.14
C GLY A 466 -22.75 -21.21 -9.53
N LYS A 467 -21.88 -21.86 -10.27
CA LYS A 467 -21.00 -22.95 -9.80
C LYS A 467 -19.59 -22.78 -10.36
N SER A 468 -18.60 -23.26 -9.64
CA SER A 468 -17.23 -23.30 -10.16
C SER A 468 -17.15 -24.23 -11.38
N PRO A 469 -16.58 -23.82 -12.50
CA PRO A 469 -16.38 -24.68 -13.67
C PRO A 469 -15.61 -25.99 -13.38
N ILE A 470 -14.72 -26.00 -12.37
CA ILE A 470 -14.01 -27.22 -11.93
C ILE A 470 -14.97 -28.35 -11.60
N THR A 471 -16.15 -28.03 -11.05
CA THR A 471 -17.15 -29.03 -10.68
C THR A 471 -17.76 -29.77 -11.87
N THR A 472 -17.56 -29.30 -13.08
CA THR A 472 -18.02 -29.92 -14.32
C THR A 472 -17.02 -30.93 -14.89
N SER A 473 -15.76 -30.89 -14.45
CA SER A 473 -14.72 -31.82 -14.88
C SER A 473 -15.05 -33.24 -14.45
N LYS A 474 -14.93 -34.17 -15.36
CA LYS A 474 -15.15 -35.62 -15.09
C LYS A 474 -13.90 -36.29 -14.55
N THR A 475 -12.74 -35.70 -14.76
CA THR A 475 -11.43 -36.32 -14.46
C THR A 475 -10.77 -35.77 -13.22
N PHE A 476 -11.11 -34.55 -12.78
CA PHE A 476 -10.39 -33.84 -11.71
C PHE A 476 -10.78 -34.31 -10.29
N ALA A 477 -12.08 -34.50 -10.04
CA ALA A 477 -12.61 -34.75 -8.70
C ALA A 477 -12.15 -36.10 -8.10
N GLU A 478 -12.05 -37.14 -8.94
CA GLU A 478 -11.69 -38.48 -8.47
C GLU A 478 -10.16 -38.67 -8.46
N THR A 479 -9.66 -39.29 -7.39
CA THR A 479 -8.23 -39.57 -7.24
C THR A 479 -8.03 -40.77 -6.30
N THR A 480 -6.79 -41.14 -6.04
CA THR A 480 -6.38 -42.12 -5.04
C THR A 480 -5.78 -41.45 -3.82
N CYS A 481 -6.08 -41.98 -2.65
CA CYS A 481 -5.48 -41.48 -1.40
C CYS A 481 -3.96 -41.74 -1.37
N PRO A 482 -3.13 -40.68 -1.16
CA PRO A 482 -1.67 -40.84 -1.14
C PRO A 482 -1.15 -41.70 0.04
N ILE A 483 -1.98 -41.92 1.07
CA ILE A 483 -1.61 -42.70 2.26
C ILE A 483 -2.02 -44.16 2.10
N CYS A 484 -3.31 -44.45 1.80
CA CYS A 484 -3.81 -45.84 1.80
C CYS A 484 -4.05 -46.44 0.40
N GLY A 485 -3.88 -45.63 -0.67
CA GLY A 485 -4.13 -46.07 -2.05
C GLY A 485 -5.61 -46.29 -2.42
N GLY A 486 -6.56 -46.05 -1.50
CA GLY A 486 -7.99 -46.16 -1.72
C GLY A 486 -8.57 -45.03 -2.56
N LYS A 487 -9.82 -45.21 -3.03
CA LYS A 487 -10.56 -44.14 -3.71
C LYS A 487 -10.67 -42.89 -2.83
N ALA A 488 -10.49 -41.74 -3.40
CA ALA A 488 -10.52 -40.46 -2.70
C ALA A 488 -10.98 -39.35 -3.65
N ARG A 489 -11.24 -38.16 -3.10
CA ARG A 489 -11.69 -36.99 -3.87
C ARG A 489 -10.75 -35.82 -3.62
N ARG A 490 -10.47 -35.04 -4.68
CA ARG A 490 -9.71 -33.80 -4.60
C ARG A 490 -10.57 -32.68 -4.06
N GLU A 491 -9.90 -31.70 -3.43
CA GLU A 491 -10.49 -30.37 -3.19
C GLU A 491 -10.80 -29.71 -4.53
N LEU A 492 -11.99 -29.09 -4.64
CA LEU A 492 -12.46 -28.43 -5.86
C LEU A 492 -12.30 -26.92 -5.81
N ASP A 493 -12.00 -26.36 -4.64
CA ASP A 493 -11.72 -24.93 -4.50
C ASP A 493 -10.29 -24.62 -4.96
N THR A 494 -10.12 -23.41 -5.49
CA THR A 494 -8.81 -22.82 -5.76
C THR A 494 -8.45 -21.82 -4.67
N MET A 495 -7.18 -21.43 -4.61
CA MET A 495 -6.69 -20.44 -3.66
C MET A 495 -7.03 -19.02 -4.11
N ASP A 496 -7.24 -18.13 -3.16
CA ASP A 496 -7.24 -16.68 -3.35
C ASP A 496 -5.98 -16.25 -4.12
N THR A 497 -6.12 -15.37 -5.09
CA THR A 497 -5.02 -14.81 -5.90
C THR A 497 -3.90 -14.25 -5.05
N PHE A 498 -4.24 -13.62 -3.92
CA PHE A 498 -3.25 -13.06 -2.99
C PHE A 498 -2.31 -14.11 -2.38
N VAL A 499 -2.66 -15.40 -2.39
CA VAL A 499 -1.74 -16.46 -1.98
C VAL A 499 -0.56 -16.55 -2.95
N CYS A 500 -0.82 -16.43 -4.25
CA CYS A 500 0.23 -16.42 -5.28
C CYS A 500 1.12 -15.17 -5.18
N SER A 501 0.52 -13.99 -4.96
CA SER A 501 1.27 -12.72 -4.89
C SER A 501 1.92 -12.45 -3.53
N SER A 502 1.70 -13.29 -2.51
CA SER A 502 2.29 -13.09 -1.18
C SER A 502 3.75 -13.55 -1.06
N TRP A 503 4.34 -14.16 -2.10
CA TRP A 503 5.71 -14.69 -2.06
C TRP A 503 6.51 -14.46 -3.37
N TYR A 504 5.94 -13.84 -4.40
CA TYR A 504 6.55 -13.66 -5.72
C TYR A 504 7.89 -12.91 -5.68
N TYR A 505 8.04 -11.96 -4.75
CA TYR A 505 9.28 -11.23 -4.53
C TYR A 505 10.45 -12.14 -4.12
N LEU A 506 10.16 -13.29 -3.50
CA LEU A 506 11.14 -14.34 -3.21
C LEU A 506 11.50 -15.09 -4.49
N ARG A 507 10.48 -15.45 -5.29
CA ARG A 507 10.67 -16.23 -6.53
C ARG A 507 11.54 -15.51 -7.54
N TYR A 508 11.45 -14.19 -7.64
CA TYR A 508 12.30 -13.39 -8.54
C TYR A 508 13.79 -13.53 -8.28
N SER A 509 14.21 -13.87 -7.08
CA SER A 509 15.63 -14.10 -6.78
C SER A 509 16.16 -15.38 -7.47
N ASP A 510 15.28 -16.37 -7.72
CA ASP A 510 15.66 -17.66 -8.30
C ASP A 510 14.50 -18.27 -9.12
N PRO A 511 14.05 -17.60 -10.20
CA PRO A 511 12.80 -17.94 -10.89
C PRO A 511 12.86 -19.25 -11.67
N LYS A 512 14.06 -19.70 -12.03
CA LYS A 512 14.28 -20.92 -12.85
C LYS A 512 14.55 -22.17 -12.00
N ASN A 513 14.52 -22.08 -10.70
CA ASN A 513 14.73 -23.23 -9.83
C ASN A 513 13.56 -24.24 -9.96
N THR A 514 13.88 -25.45 -10.38
CA THR A 514 12.89 -26.54 -10.56
C THR A 514 12.79 -27.47 -9.36
N ASN A 515 13.71 -27.36 -8.40
CA ASN A 515 13.81 -28.26 -7.26
C ASN A 515 13.28 -27.63 -5.96
N LEU A 516 13.32 -26.29 -5.86
CA LEU A 516 12.90 -25.51 -4.71
C LEU A 516 12.09 -24.28 -5.17
N PRO A 517 11.24 -23.71 -4.30
CA PRO A 517 10.57 -22.45 -4.63
C PRO A 517 11.57 -21.31 -4.86
N PHE A 518 12.71 -21.37 -4.19
CA PHE A 518 13.87 -20.47 -4.31
C PHE A 518 15.06 -21.07 -3.55
N SER A 519 16.26 -20.68 -3.93
CA SER A 519 17.48 -20.95 -3.17
C SER A 519 17.55 -20.02 -1.95
N LYS A 520 17.80 -20.59 -0.76
CA LYS A 520 17.99 -19.78 0.45
C LYS A 520 19.16 -18.80 0.31
N GLU A 521 20.23 -19.20 -0.35
CA GLU A 521 21.40 -18.37 -0.59
C GLU A 521 21.05 -17.12 -1.42
N LEU A 522 20.34 -17.31 -2.54
CA LEU A 522 19.94 -16.20 -3.40
C LEU A 522 18.91 -15.29 -2.74
N VAL A 523 17.96 -15.86 -2.00
CA VAL A 523 16.99 -15.08 -1.23
C VAL A 523 17.70 -14.25 -0.15
N ASP A 524 18.59 -14.83 0.62
CA ASP A 524 19.32 -14.11 1.67
C ASP A 524 20.27 -13.04 1.09
N LYS A 525 20.73 -13.22 -0.16
CA LYS A 525 21.51 -12.22 -0.89
C LYS A 525 20.66 -11.02 -1.35
N TRP A 526 19.50 -11.27 -1.96
CA TRP A 526 18.71 -10.22 -2.60
C TRP A 526 17.73 -9.52 -1.67
N LEU A 527 17.16 -10.23 -0.71
CA LEU A 527 16.09 -9.71 0.15
C LEU A 527 16.60 -9.25 1.54
N PRO A 528 15.80 -8.45 2.26
CA PRO A 528 14.52 -7.86 1.84
C PRO A 528 14.64 -6.94 0.62
N VAL A 529 13.50 -6.72 -0.09
CA VAL A 529 13.41 -5.73 -1.18
C VAL A 529 13.82 -4.36 -0.66
N ASP A 530 14.73 -3.67 -1.36
CA ASP A 530 15.23 -2.37 -0.89
C ASP A 530 14.23 -1.24 -1.11
N GLN A 531 13.56 -1.23 -2.28
CA GLN A 531 12.48 -0.28 -2.56
C GLN A 531 11.31 -0.99 -3.22
N TYR A 532 10.15 -0.90 -2.61
CA TYR A 532 8.89 -1.42 -3.12
C TYR A 532 7.95 -0.28 -3.49
N VAL A 533 7.31 -0.34 -4.66
CA VAL A 533 6.41 0.69 -5.17
C VAL A 533 5.08 0.08 -5.56
N GLY A 534 3.98 0.66 -5.08
CA GLY A 534 2.64 0.18 -5.41
C GLY A 534 1.52 1.03 -4.83
N GLY A 535 0.27 0.59 -5.01
CA GLY A 535 -0.91 1.31 -4.55
C GLY A 535 -1.17 1.15 -3.04
N ILE A 536 -1.67 2.22 -2.41
CA ILE A 536 -2.02 2.22 -0.98
C ILE A 536 -3.20 1.30 -0.66
N GLU A 537 -4.04 0.99 -1.64
CA GLU A 537 -5.18 0.07 -1.51
C GLU A 537 -4.78 -1.34 -1.06
N HIS A 538 -3.51 -1.69 -1.24
CA HIS A 538 -2.95 -2.96 -0.79
C HIS A 538 -2.46 -2.97 0.66
N ALA A 539 -2.62 -1.88 1.41
CA ALA A 539 -2.11 -1.75 2.78
C ALA A 539 -2.55 -2.91 3.70
N ILE A 540 -3.83 -3.27 3.67
CA ILE A 540 -4.42 -4.33 4.50
C ILE A 540 -4.68 -5.64 3.74
N LEU A 541 -4.28 -5.71 2.47
CA LEU A 541 -4.38 -6.87 1.57
C LEU A 541 -2.98 -7.45 1.35
N HIS A 542 -2.47 -7.31 0.12
CA HIS A 542 -1.18 -7.85 -0.30
C HIS A 542 -0.02 -7.53 0.64
N LEU A 543 0.10 -6.29 1.13
CA LEU A 543 1.19 -5.90 2.03
C LEU A 543 1.14 -6.62 3.38
N LEU A 544 -0.05 -6.78 3.95
CA LEU A 544 -0.24 -7.51 5.20
C LEU A 544 0.02 -9.01 5.01
N TYR A 545 -0.50 -9.60 3.93
CA TYR A 545 -0.31 -11.01 3.60
C TYR A 545 1.15 -11.35 3.29
N SER A 546 1.88 -10.48 2.58
CA SER A 546 3.31 -10.66 2.31
C SER A 546 4.14 -10.66 3.60
N ARG A 547 3.80 -9.81 4.57
CA ARG A 547 4.43 -9.80 5.89
C ARG A 547 4.15 -11.10 6.66
N PHE A 548 2.90 -11.56 6.64
CA PHE A 548 2.53 -12.85 7.23
C PHE A 548 3.31 -14.01 6.60
N PHE A 549 3.34 -14.09 5.26
CA PHE A 549 4.09 -15.13 4.55
C PHE A 549 5.58 -15.10 4.92
N THR A 550 6.21 -13.93 4.90
CA THR A 550 7.62 -13.78 5.26
C THR A 550 7.91 -14.31 6.66
N LYS A 551 7.08 -13.97 7.65
CA LYS A 551 7.22 -14.45 9.04
C LYS A 551 7.00 -15.96 9.14
N ALA A 552 5.97 -16.48 8.50
CA ALA A 552 5.67 -17.91 8.49
C ALA A 552 6.78 -18.73 7.82
N LEU A 553 7.31 -18.27 6.71
CA LEU A 553 8.42 -18.92 6.00
C LEU A 553 9.74 -18.84 6.78
N LYS A 554 9.99 -17.76 7.52
CA LYS A 554 11.09 -17.70 8.48
C LYS A 554 10.95 -18.74 9.57
N ASP A 555 9.76 -18.87 10.17
CA ASP A 555 9.49 -19.87 11.21
C ASP A 555 9.58 -21.32 10.71
N LEU A 556 9.47 -21.52 9.39
CA LEU A 556 9.74 -22.77 8.69
C LEU A 556 11.25 -22.98 8.38
N GLY A 557 12.11 -21.99 8.68
CA GLY A 557 13.55 -22.03 8.41
C GLY A 557 13.96 -21.74 6.96
N LEU A 558 13.01 -21.28 6.13
CA LEU A 558 13.25 -20.99 4.72
C LEU A 558 13.88 -19.60 4.50
N LEU A 559 13.67 -18.66 5.43
CA LEU A 559 14.15 -17.28 5.36
C LEU A 559 14.93 -16.91 6.62
N SER A 560 15.84 -15.92 6.50
CA SER A 560 16.61 -15.35 7.61
C SER A 560 16.07 -14.01 8.13
N PHE A 561 15.11 -13.39 7.43
CA PHE A 561 14.53 -12.08 7.72
C PHE A 561 13.04 -12.14 8.02
N ASP A 562 12.48 -11.09 8.65
CA ASP A 562 11.10 -11.04 9.16
C ASP A 562 10.17 -10.20 8.30
N GLU A 563 10.70 -9.26 7.51
CA GLU A 563 9.90 -8.32 6.74
C GLU A 563 10.31 -8.36 5.27
N PRO A 564 9.34 -8.34 4.33
CA PRO A 564 9.62 -8.50 2.91
C PRO A 564 10.24 -7.26 2.25
N PHE A 565 9.89 -6.06 2.71
CA PHE A 565 10.20 -4.79 2.06
C PHE A 565 10.78 -3.79 3.06
N LYS A 566 11.98 -3.24 2.79
CA LYS A 566 12.62 -2.23 3.65
C LYS A 566 11.93 -0.87 3.54
N ASN A 567 11.75 -0.42 2.30
CA ASN A 567 11.12 0.87 1.99
C ASN A 567 9.90 0.65 1.11
N LEU A 568 8.84 1.37 1.40
CA LEU A 568 7.59 1.34 0.64
C LEU A 568 7.24 2.75 0.18
N LEU A 569 7.06 2.91 -1.13
CA LEU A 569 6.50 4.11 -1.73
C LEU A 569 5.08 3.80 -2.22
N THR A 570 4.09 4.41 -1.58
CA THR A 570 2.71 4.33 -2.06
C THR A 570 2.43 5.46 -3.03
N GLN A 571 2.02 5.11 -4.25
CA GLN A 571 1.70 6.10 -5.27
C GLN A 571 0.24 6.54 -5.18
N GLY A 572 0.00 7.82 -5.52
CA GLY A 572 -1.33 8.35 -5.76
C GLY A 572 -1.91 7.94 -7.11
N MET A 573 -3.20 8.15 -7.31
CA MET A 573 -3.93 7.79 -8.52
C MET A 573 -3.70 8.80 -9.64
N VAL A 574 -3.81 8.33 -10.89
CA VAL A 574 -3.96 9.17 -12.06
C VAL A 574 -5.45 9.37 -12.31
N LEU A 575 -5.89 10.61 -12.21
CA LEU A 575 -7.28 11.03 -12.41
C LEU A 575 -7.45 11.62 -13.82
N LYS A 576 -8.67 11.67 -14.32
CA LYS A 576 -9.07 12.49 -15.47
C LYS A 576 -10.37 13.20 -15.12
N ASP A 577 -10.35 14.53 -15.25
CA ASP A 577 -11.48 15.40 -14.88
C ASP A 577 -11.91 15.18 -13.40
N GLY A 578 -10.93 15.10 -12.49
CA GLY A 578 -11.14 14.91 -11.04
C GLY A 578 -11.66 13.52 -10.64
N SER A 579 -11.74 12.57 -11.57
CA SER A 579 -12.25 11.23 -11.32
C SER A 579 -11.24 10.15 -11.65
N LYS A 580 -11.25 9.04 -10.87
CA LYS A 580 -10.45 7.85 -11.18
C LYS A 580 -10.77 7.38 -12.60
N MET A 581 -9.72 7.13 -13.41
CA MET A 581 -9.86 6.57 -14.74
C MET A 581 -10.48 5.18 -14.69
N SER A 582 -11.50 4.93 -15.49
CA SER A 582 -12.19 3.66 -15.58
C SER A 582 -12.79 3.45 -16.97
N LYS A 583 -12.66 2.22 -17.49
CA LYS A 583 -13.25 1.84 -18.80
C LYS A 583 -14.77 2.02 -18.81
N SER A 584 -15.43 1.80 -17.68
CA SER A 584 -16.89 1.96 -17.54
C SER A 584 -17.33 3.42 -17.60
N LYS A 585 -16.47 4.37 -17.22
CA LYS A 585 -16.74 5.81 -17.30
C LYS A 585 -16.31 6.43 -18.64
N GLY A 586 -15.59 5.69 -19.49
CA GLY A 586 -15.08 6.20 -20.76
C GLY A 586 -14.01 7.31 -20.65
N ASN A 587 -13.41 7.48 -19.46
CA ASN A 587 -12.43 8.52 -19.16
C ASN A 587 -10.98 8.01 -19.10
N THR A 588 -10.69 6.87 -19.74
CA THR A 588 -9.33 6.30 -19.80
C THR A 588 -8.49 7.01 -20.86
N VAL A 589 -7.19 7.11 -20.59
CA VAL A 589 -6.16 7.51 -21.57
C VAL A 589 -5.41 6.25 -21.98
N ASP A 590 -5.38 5.97 -23.29
CA ASP A 590 -4.62 4.82 -23.84
C ASP A 590 -3.14 5.21 -23.92
N PRO A 591 -2.24 4.48 -23.24
CA PRO A 591 -0.81 4.72 -23.33
C PRO A 591 -0.27 4.63 -24.77
N ASP A 592 -0.83 3.75 -25.59
CA ASP A 592 -0.37 3.57 -26.98
C ASP A 592 -0.51 4.85 -27.80
N GLU A 593 -1.63 5.57 -27.66
CA GLU A 593 -1.84 6.86 -28.35
C GLU A 593 -0.78 7.90 -27.95
N ILE A 594 -0.37 7.89 -26.67
CA ILE A 594 0.67 8.81 -26.18
C ILE A 594 2.03 8.42 -26.75
N PHE A 595 2.36 7.12 -26.77
CA PHE A 595 3.64 6.64 -27.30
C PHE A 595 3.74 6.90 -28.81
N GLU A 596 2.67 6.70 -29.55
CA GLU A 596 2.64 6.91 -30.99
C GLU A 596 2.74 8.39 -31.36
N ASN A 597 2.09 9.29 -30.61
CA ASN A 597 2.05 10.72 -30.95
C ASN A 597 3.23 11.52 -30.38
N PHE A 598 3.69 11.17 -29.15
CA PHE A 598 4.66 11.99 -28.41
C PHE A 598 5.92 11.23 -27.97
N GLY A 599 5.91 9.91 -28.06
CA GLY A 599 7.00 9.04 -27.58
C GLY A 599 6.90 8.66 -26.10
N ALA A 600 7.58 7.58 -25.74
CA ALA A 600 7.60 7.03 -24.38
C ALA A 600 8.35 7.96 -23.40
N ASP A 601 9.44 8.59 -23.82
CA ASP A 601 10.20 9.53 -22.99
C ASP A 601 9.34 10.75 -22.59
N THR A 602 8.43 11.20 -23.46
CA THR A 602 7.47 12.26 -23.13
C THR A 602 6.47 11.79 -22.07
N ALA A 603 5.93 10.58 -22.20
CA ALA A 603 5.03 10.00 -21.22
C ALA A 603 5.70 9.85 -19.86
N ARG A 604 6.94 9.33 -19.81
CA ARG A 604 7.76 9.18 -18.60
C ARG A 604 8.00 10.54 -17.92
N LEU A 605 8.40 11.53 -18.69
CA LEU A 605 8.64 12.89 -18.18
C LEU A 605 7.37 13.50 -17.61
N PHE A 606 6.25 13.40 -18.33
CA PHE A 606 4.98 13.99 -17.92
C PHE A 606 4.44 13.36 -16.64
N ILE A 607 4.41 12.02 -16.55
CA ILE A 607 3.84 11.29 -15.42
C ILE A 607 4.56 11.57 -14.08
N LEU A 608 5.79 12.10 -14.16
CA LEU A 608 6.61 12.47 -13.01
C LEU A 608 6.62 13.99 -12.73
N SER A 609 6.10 14.82 -13.65
CA SER A 609 6.32 16.28 -13.62
C SER A 609 5.32 17.07 -12.77
N ASP A 610 4.12 16.53 -12.53
CA ASP A 610 3.00 17.30 -11.98
C ASP A 610 3.06 17.38 -10.45
N SER A 611 3.17 16.23 -9.79
CA SER A 611 3.06 16.13 -8.34
C SER A 611 4.00 15.08 -7.75
N PRO A 612 4.30 15.15 -6.43
CA PRO A 612 5.01 14.09 -5.76
C PRO A 612 4.32 12.73 -5.92
N PRO A 613 5.08 11.61 -5.95
CA PRO A 613 4.52 10.27 -6.19
C PRO A 613 3.34 9.87 -5.32
N ALA A 614 3.35 10.27 -4.04
CA ALA A 614 2.30 9.91 -3.08
C ALA A 614 0.97 10.66 -3.28
N ARG A 615 0.94 11.69 -4.13
CA ARG A 615 -0.26 12.48 -4.41
C ARG A 615 -0.94 12.04 -5.70
N ASP A 616 -2.27 12.15 -5.71
CA ASP A 616 -3.05 12.05 -6.93
C ASP A 616 -2.74 13.23 -7.86
N PHE A 617 -2.88 13.03 -9.17
CA PHE A 617 -2.81 14.13 -10.13
C PHE A 617 -3.83 13.94 -11.26
N ASP A 618 -4.29 15.06 -11.82
CA ASP A 618 -5.18 15.06 -12.96
C ASP A 618 -4.41 15.03 -14.28
N TRP A 619 -4.86 14.20 -15.21
CA TRP A 619 -4.31 14.13 -16.56
C TRP A 619 -4.54 15.43 -17.34
N SER A 620 -3.50 15.89 -18.02
CA SER A 620 -3.53 17.09 -18.83
C SER A 620 -2.85 16.87 -20.19
N ASP A 621 -3.61 16.92 -21.29
CA ASP A 621 -3.06 16.81 -22.64
C ASP A 621 -2.10 17.96 -22.96
N ALA A 622 -2.42 19.17 -22.49
CA ALA A 622 -1.51 20.33 -22.61
C ALA A 622 -0.20 20.13 -21.83
N GLY A 623 -0.23 19.42 -20.72
CA GLY A 623 0.96 19.04 -19.95
C GLY A 623 1.86 18.08 -20.73
N VAL A 624 1.28 17.09 -21.41
CA VAL A 624 2.01 16.17 -22.30
C VAL A 624 2.70 16.93 -23.42
N GLU A 625 1.96 17.81 -24.12
CA GLU A 625 2.55 18.65 -25.16
C GLU A 625 3.68 19.55 -24.63
N GLY A 626 3.51 20.10 -23.41
CA GLY A 626 4.53 20.92 -22.76
C GLY A 626 5.82 20.12 -22.50
N CYS A 627 5.70 18.87 -22.13
CA CYS A 627 6.84 17.95 -21.95
C CYS A 627 7.49 17.61 -23.30
N TYR A 628 6.71 17.31 -24.31
CA TYR A 628 7.24 17.06 -25.67
C TYR A 628 8.01 18.27 -26.23
N LYS A 629 7.47 19.50 -26.08
CA LYS A 629 8.14 20.73 -26.45
C LYS A 629 9.45 20.94 -25.68
N PHE A 630 9.50 20.57 -24.42
CA PHE A 630 10.71 20.62 -23.62
C PHE A 630 11.78 19.63 -24.12
N LEU A 631 11.43 18.39 -24.44
CA LEU A 631 12.37 17.42 -25.01
C LEU A 631 12.91 17.89 -26.36
N ASN A 632 12.06 18.44 -27.24
CA ASN A 632 12.51 19.04 -28.49
C ASN A 632 13.48 20.22 -28.26
N ARG A 633 13.30 20.98 -27.20
CA ARG A 633 14.19 22.08 -26.85
C ARG A 633 15.55 21.56 -26.39
N VAL A 634 15.59 20.52 -25.56
CA VAL A 634 16.85 19.86 -25.16
C VAL A 634 17.55 19.27 -26.36
N TRP A 635 16.82 18.60 -27.25
CA TRP A 635 17.35 18.05 -28.49
C TRP A 635 18.02 19.11 -29.34
N ARG A 636 17.35 20.24 -29.59
CA ARG A 636 17.90 21.36 -30.37
C ARG A 636 19.14 21.97 -29.72
N LEU A 637 19.16 22.11 -28.38
CA LEU A 637 20.33 22.61 -27.68
C LEU A 637 21.59 21.82 -28.05
N VAL A 638 21.45 20.51 -28.18
CA VAL A 638 22.57 19.63 -28.52
C VAL A 638 22.85 19.61 -30.02
N SER A 639 21.82 19.41 -30.86
CA SER A 639 21.99 19.27 -32.31
C SER A 639 22.56 20.51 -33.00
N GLU A 640 22.08 21.70 -32.58
CA GLU A 640 22.57 22.98 -33.10
C GLU A 640 23.99 23.33 -32.63
N ASN A 641 24.48 22.72 -31.56
CA ASN A 641 25.79 23.04 -30.95
C ASN A 641 26.73 21.83 -30.89
N GLN A 642 26.47 20.75 -31.64
CA GLN A 642 27.22 19.50 -31.57
C GLN A 642 28.73 19.71 -31.78
N ASN A 643 29.12 20.63 -32.66
CA ASN A 643 30.53 20.94 -32.96
C ASN A 643 31.31 21.57 -31.77
N TYR A 644 30.62 22.05 -30.75
CA TYR A 644 31.18 22.61 -29.53
C TYR A 644 31.23 21.63 -28.37
N ILE A 645 30.67 20.43 -28.50
CA ILE A 645 30.55 19.43 -27.44
C ILE A 645 31.69 18.41 -27.59
N THR A 646 32.47 18.20 -26.55
CA THR A 646 33.47 17.18 -26.42
C THR A 646 33.33 16.40 -25.12
N LYS A 647 33.49 15.07 -25.16
CA LYS A 647 33.46 14.23 -23.97
C LYS A 647 34.74 14.38 -23.11
N ASP A 648 35.83 14.84 -23.71
CA ASP A 648 37.13 14.98 -23.06
C ASP A 648 37.36 16.39 -22.46
N TYR A 649 36.26 17.05 -22.06
CA TYR A 649 36.30 18.38 -21.45
C TYR A 649 37.06 18.38 -20.12
N LYS A 650 37.69 19.54 -19.83
CA LYS A 650 38.38 19.78 -18.56
C LYS A 650 37.95 21.14 -17.99
N ILE A 651 37.57 21.15 -16.73
CA ILE A 651 37.28 22.40 -16.02
C ILE A 651 38.48 22.79 -15.20
N GLU A 652 39.13 23.86 -15.61
CA GLU A 652 40.34 24.40 -14.98
C GLU A 652 40.04 25.80 -14.39
N PHE A 653 40.29 25.95 -13.09
CA PHE A 653 40.09 27.23 -12.40
C PHE A 653 41.36 28.07 -12.36
N PRO A 654 41.28 29.41 -12.37
CA PRO A 654 40.06 30.21 -12.31
C PRO A 654 39.37 30.34 -13.68
N LEU A 655 38.01 30.37 -13.67
CA LEU A 655 37.19 30.58 -14.84
C LEU A 655 36.80 32.06 -15.01
N LYS A 656 36.43 32.46 -16.21
CA LYS A 656 35.70 33.73 -16.42
C LYS A 656 34.40 33.70 -15.63
N ARG A 657 33.96 34.86 -15.11
CA ARG A 657 32.77 34.95 -14.22
C ARG A 657 31.53 34.23 -14.77
N GLU A 658 31.21 34.44 -16.03
CA GLU A 658 30.01 33.84 -16.65
C GLU A 658 30.14 32.31 -16.79
N ASN A 659 31.37 31.79 -16.94
CA ASN A 659 31.70 30.36 -17.00
C ASN A 659 31.65 29.76 -15.60
N ASP A 660 32.18 30.44 -14.60
CA ASP A 660 32.12 30.06 -13.19
C ASP A 660 30.65 30.00 -12.70
N ASP A 661 29.82 31.00 -13.06
CA ASP A 661 28.38 31.03 -12.71
C ASP A 661 27.62 29.83 -13.30
N LEU A 662 27.89 29.43 -14.56
CA LEU A 662 27.29 28.24 -15.16
C LEU A 662 27.77 26.94 -14.49
N VAL A 663 29.08 26.79 -14.24
CA VAL A 663 29.65 25.61 -13.57
C VAL A 663 29.02 25.44 -12.18
N ARG A 664 28.88 26.52 -11.40
CA ARG A 664 28.18 26.50 -10.09
C ARG A 664 26.72 26.07 -10.23
N THR A 665 26.01 26.59 -11.24
CA THR A 665 24.61 26.22 -11.52
C THR A 665 24.50 24.73 -11.80
N VAL A 666 25.44 24.15 -12.55
CA VAL A 666 25.50 22.70 -12.80
C VAL A 666 25.69 21.92 -11.50
N HIS A 667 26.64 22.31 -10.64
CA HIS A 667 26.88 21.64 -9.35
C HIS A 667 25.68 21.74 -8.40
N MET A 668 24.97 22.89 -8.37
CA MET A 668 23.71 23.05 -7.63
C MET A 668 22.62 22.12 -8.17
N ALA A 669 22.51 21.99 -9.50
CA ALA A 669 21.56 21.08 -10.12
C ALA A 669 21.86 19.61 -9.79
N ILE A 670 23.11 19.17 -9.88
CA ILE A 670 23.53 17.81 -9.51
C ILE A 670 23.11 17.51 -8.07
N LYS A 671 23.51 18.38 -7.13
CA LYS A 671 23.18 18.22 -5.71
C LYS A 671 21.68 18.15 -5.46
N GLY A 672 20.92 19.11 -6.01
CA GLY A 672 19.49 19.20 -5.82
C GLY A 672 18.74 18.02 -6.41
N ILE A 673 19.06 17.59 -7.63
CA ILE A 673 18.45 16.46 -8.30
C ILE A 673 18.79 15.15 -7.58
N THR A 674 20.04 14.97 -7.17
CA THR A 674 20.46 13.78 -6.41
C THR A 674 19.69 13.65 -5.12
N ASN A 675 19.55 14.73 -4.36
CA ASN A 675 18.81 14.73 -3.09
C ASN A 675 17.31 14.44 -3.30
N ASP A 676 16.71 15.07 -4.31
CA ASP A 676 15.28 14.89 -4.61
C ASP A 676 14.95 13.43 -5.02
N ILE A 677 15.85 12.76 -5.75
CA ILE A 677 15.67 11.35 -6.11
C ILE A 677 15.98 10.43 -4.91
N ALA A 678 17.07 10.70 -4.19
CA ALA A 678 17.59 9.76 -3.19
C ALA A 678 16.78 9.74 -1.89
N ASN A 679 16.25 10.88 -1.44
CA ASN A 679 15.68 11.01 -0.11
C ASN A 679 14.15 11.00 -0.13
N ASP A 680 13.54 11.82 -0.99
CA ASP A 680 12.11 12.13 -0.90
C ASP A 680 11.32 11.74 -2.16
N PHE A 681 11.99 11.19 -3.18
CA PHE A 681 11.38 10.86 -4.48
C PHE A 681 10.59 12.03 -5.10
N GLN A 682 11.10 13.28 -4.94
CA GLN A 682 10.45 14.49 -5.44
C GLN A 682 10.70 14.68 -6.95
N PHE A 683 10.19 13.78 -7.77
CA PHE A 683 10.45 13.79 -9.22
C PHE A 683 9.95 15.06 -9.92
N ASN A 684 8.87 15.66 -9.45
CA ASN A 684 8.35 16.92 -9.98
C ASN A 684 9.37 18.08 -9.82
N THR A 685 10.07 18.14 -8.70
CA THR A 685 11.14 19.13 -8.49
C THR A 685 12.40 18.79 -9.28
N VAL A 686 12.69 17.49 -9.48
CA VAL A 686 13.76 17.04 -10.40
C VAL A 686 13.51 17.59 -11.80
N ILE A 687 12.31 17.45 -12.34
CA ILE A 687 11.96 17.93 -13.68
C ILE A 687 11.99 19.46 -13.76
N SER A 688 11.59 20.17 -12.71
CA SER A 688 11.75 21.63 -12.63
C SER A 688 13.23 22.03 -12.73
N LYS A 689 14.11 21.31 -12.02
CA LYS A 689 15.57 21.55 -12.10
C LYS A 689 16.17 21.23 -13.48
N TYR A 690 15.66 20.23 -14.21
CA TYR A 690 16.03 20.01 -15.60
C TYR A 690 15.72 21.23 -16.47
N ARG A 691 14.54 21.83 -16.29
CA ARG A 691 14.12 23.04 -17.03
C ARG A 691 14.95 24.25 -16.65
N GLU A 692 15.25 24.43 -15.36
CA GLU A 692 16.08 25.51 -14.85
C GLU A 692 17.51 25.43 -15.42
N LEU A 693 18.13 24.25 -15.35
CA LEU A 693 19.47 24.02 -15.90
C LEU A 693 19.49 24.23 -17.42
N THR A 694 18.49 23.71 -18.14
CA THR A 694 18.35 23.94 -19.59
C THR A 694 18.26 25.43 -19.92
N ASN A 695 17.48 26.21 -19.15
CA ASN A 695 17.37 27.65 -19.32
C ASN A 695 18.71 28.33 -19.09
N ALA A 696 19.42 28.00 -18.01
CA ALA A 696 20.74 28.56 -17.70
C ALA A 696 21.77 28.30 -18.82
N ILE A 697 21.74 27.09 -19.40
CA ILE A 697 22.62 26.75 -20.53
C ILE A 697 22.26 27.59 -21.78
N TYR A 698 20.97 27.74 -22.09
CA TYR A 698 20.53 28.59 -23.21
C TYR A 698 20.88 30.06 -23.01
N ASP A 699 20.66 30.60 -21.81
CA ASP A 699 20.99 32.00 -21.47
C ASP A 699 22.49 32.25 -21.55
N TRP A 700 23.30 31.31 -21.12
CA TRP A 700 24.75 31.38 -21.27
C TRP A 700 25.16 31.29 -22.73
N ARG A 701 24.59 30.34 -23.50
CA ARG A 701 24.89 30.13 -24.94
C ARG A 701 24.54 31.38 -25.75
N GLY A 702 23.40 32.02 -25.46
CA GLY A 702 22.91 33.22 -26.17
C GLY A 702 23.79 34.45 -26.04
N LYS A 703 24.70 34.48 -25.06
CA LYS A 703 25.68 35.53 -24.84
C LYS A 703 27.01 35.33 -25.63
N LYS A 704 27.16 34.18 -26.30
CA LYS A 704 28.38 33.79 -26.97
C LYS A 704 28.23 33.90 -28.50
N SER A 705 29.04 34.72 -29.16
CA SER A 705 29.15 34.75 -30.61
C SER A 705 30.06 33.60 -31.10
N ASP A 706 31.23 33.45 -30.46
CA ASP A 706 32.21 32.39 -30.70
C ASP A 706 32.61 31.70 -29.39
N PHE A 707 33.04 30.43 -29.47
CA PHE A 707 33.47 29.68 -28.29
C PHE A 707 35.01 29.67 -28.23
N THR A 708 35.55 30.14 -27.10
CA THR A 708 36.94 29.82 -26.69
C THR A 708 37.04 28.34 -26.27
N ASP A 709 38.24 27.83 -26.08
CA ASP A 709 38.40 26.46 -25.58
C ASP A 709 37.89 26.31 -24.15
N GLU A 710 37.98 27.35 -23.31
CA GLU A 710 37.31 27.39 -21.98
C GLU A 710 35.77 27.27 -22.14
N ASP A 711 35.21 28.04 -23.07
CA ASP A 711 33.76 28.00 -23.31
C ASP A 711 33.27 26.64 -23.80
N LYS A 712 34.02 25.96 -24.67
CA LYS A 712 33.73 24.61 -25.15
C LYS A 712 33.74 23.58 -24.00
N ASN A 713 34.75 23.68 -23.11
CA ASN A 713 34.84 22.79 -21.95
C ASN A 713 33.65 23.00 -20.99
N VAL A 714 33.34 24.24 -20.65
CA VAL A 714 32.21 24.57 -19.75
C VAL A 714 30.86 24.20 -20.36
N PHE A 715 30.66 24.45 -21.65
CA PHE A 715 29.44 24.07 -22.36
C PHE A 715 29.30 22.53 -22.41
N SER A 716 30.38 21.84 -22.75
CA SER A 716 30.40 20.36 -22.76
C SER A 716 30.08 19.79 -21.40
N PHE A 717 30.69 20.30 -20.34
CA PHE A 717 30.38 19.90 -18.96
C PHE A 717 28.91 20.10 -18.64
N ALA A 718 28.33 21.27 -18.94
CA ALA A 718 26.97 21.61 -18.62
C ALA A 718 25.97 20.74 -19.39
N VAL A 719 26.14 20.55 -20.69
CA VAL A 719 25.27 19.76 -21.56
C VAL A 719 25.33 18.29 -21.22
N LEU A 720 26.53 17.71 -21.13
CA LEU A 720 26.71 16.28 -20.86
C LEU A 720 26.22 15.92 -19.45
N THR A 721 26.40 16.81 -18.47
CA THR A 721 25.82 16.65 -17.14
C THR A 721 24.30 16.68 -17.19
N LEU A 722 23.69 17.63 -17.91
CA LEU A 722 22.22 17.67 -18.08
C LEU A 722 21.70 16.34 -18.64
N ILE A 723 22.32 15.82 -19.70
CA ILE A 723 21.89 14.57 -20.34
C ILE A 723 22.06 13.37 -19.39
N LYS A 724 23.16 13.29 -18.63
CA LYS A 724 23.34 12.23 -17.61
C LYS A 724 22.30 12.33 -16.49
N LEU A 725 21.99 13.53 -16.01
CA LEU A 725 20.97 13.73 -15.00
C LEU A 725 19.55 13.35 -15.50
N MET A 726 19.28 13.58 -16.78
CA MET A 726 18.01 13.24 -17.43
C MET A 726 17.89 11.75 -17.78
N ALA A 727 18.99 11.02 -17.89
CA ALA A 727 19.03 9.62 -18.37
C ALA A 727 18.07 8.66 -17.64
N PRO A 728 17.85 8.71 -16.32
CA PRO A 728 16.88 7.84 -15.67
C PRO A 728 15.42 8.11 -16.07
N VAL A 729 15.10 9.33 -16.53
CA VAL A 729 13.73 9.75 -16.91
C VAL A 729 13.53 9.65 -18.43
N THR A 730 14.41 10.23 -19.24
CA THR A 730 14.32 10.29 -20.71
C THR A 730 15.30 9.31 -21.33
N VAL A 731 14.98 8.02 -21.12
CA VAL A 731 15.94 6.92 -21.29
C VAL A 731 16.46 6.74 -22.71
N HIS A 732 15.57 6.92 -23.70
CA HIS A 732 15.94 6.76 -25.11
C HIS A 732 16.64 7.99 -25.67
N MET A 733 16.11 9.17 -25.40
CA MET A 733 16.70 10.41 -25.87
C MET A 733 18.12 10.63 -25.30
N SER A 734 18.29 10.33 -24.02
CA SER A 734 19.59 10.48 -23.38
C SER A 734 20.62 9.49 -23.92
N GLU A 735 20.20 8.26 -24.20
CA GLU A 735 21.05 7.24 -24.83
C GLU A 735 21.47 7.68 -26.24
N GLU A 736 20.51 8.16 -27.04
CA GLU A 736 20.78 8.64 -28.40
C GLU A 736 21.78 9.80 -28.41
N ILE A 737 21.52 10.83 -27.59
CA ILE A 737 22.40 12.00 -27.51
C ILE A 737 23.80 11.58 -27.07
N TRP A 738 23.91 10.67 -26.09
CA TRP A 738 25.19 10.17 -25.58
C TRP A 738 26.04 9.55 -26.70
N HIS A 739 25.44 8.72 -27.54
CA HIS A 739 26.13 8.11 -28.67
C HIS A 739 26.47 9.13 -29.78
N ASP A 740 25.55 10.06 -30.08
CA ASP A 740 25.76 11.07 -31.11
C ASP A 740 26.90 12.05 -30.77
N VAL A 741 27.17 12.27 -29.48
CA VAL A 741 28.31 13.12 -29.04
C VAL A 741 29.59 12.32 -28.81
N GLY A 742 29.60 11.04 -29.19
CA GLY A 742 30.79 10.16 -29.15
C GLY A 742 31.00 9.43 -27.82
N GLY A 743 29.96 9.32 -26.99
CA GLY A 743 29.95 8.46 -25.80
C GLY A 743 30.15 6.99 -26.17
N ALA A 744 30.86 6.26 -25.35
CA ALA A 744 31.07 4.80 -25.50
C ALA A 744 30.24 4.04 -24.49
N GLY A 745 29.67 2.90 -24.92
CA GLY A 745 28.78 2.13 -24.05
C GLY A 745 27.46 2.86 -23.75
N SER A 746 26.64 2.29 -22.88
CA SER A 746 25.37 2.90 -22.50
C SER A 746 25.54 4.03 -21.49
N ILE A 747 24.81 5.13 -21.66
CA ILE A 747 24.74 6.22 -20.67
C ILE A 747 24.26 5.72 -19.30
N HIS A 748 23.46 4.64 -19.28
CA HIS A 748 22.95 4.03 -18.06
C HIS A 748 23.98 3.20 -17.29
N ASP A 749 25.15 2.95 -17.87
CA ASP A 749 26.31 2.33 -17.21
C ASP A 749 27.32 3.38 -16.74
N GLU A 750 27.13 4.65 -17.13
CA GLU A 750 27.94 5.75 -16.67
C GLU A 750 27.72 6.01 -15.16
N LYS A 751 28.80 6.45 -14.51
CA LYS A 751 28.73 6.86 -13.10
C LYS A 751 27.86 8.12 -12.96
N TRP A 752 27.00 8.11 -11.93
CA TRP A 752 26.21 9.29 -11.58
C TRP A 752 27.08 10.50 -11.30
N CYS A 753 26.59 11.69 -11.65
CA CYS A 753 27.34 12.95 -11.51
C CYS A 753 27.62 13.26 -10.03
N GLU A 754 28.84 13.68 -9.74
CA GLU A 754 29.27 14.16 -8.43
C GLU A 754 29.30 15.69 -8.42
N TRP A 755 29.12 16.29 -7.25
CA TRP A 755 29.20 17.75 -7.08
C TRP A 755 30.28 18.12 -6.08
N ASP A 756 30.83 19.33 -6.26
CA ASP A 756 31.67 19.98 -5.26
C ASP A 756 30.80 20.84 -4.34
N GLU A 757 30.93 20.64 -3.03
CA GLU A 757 30.12 21.36 -2.02
C GLU A 757 30.37 22.88 -2.02
N ASN A 758 31.58 23.34 -2.40
CA ASN A 758 31.87 24.76 -2.47
C ASN A 758 31.33 25.42 -3.74
N LEU A 759 31.23 24.64 -4.83
CA LEU A 759 30.65 25.13 -6.09
C LEU A 759 29.12 25.03 -6.03
N ALA A 760 28.59 24.07 -5.28
CA ALA A 760 27.14 23.87 -5.07
C ALA A 760 26.51 24.84 -4.05
N LYS A 761 27.26 25.77 -3.49
CA LYS A 761 26.71 26.86 -2.67
C LYS A 761 26.14 27.92 -3.60
N ALA A 762 24.93 28.38 -3.29
CA ALA A 762 24.34 29.49 -4.01
C ALA A 762 25.23 30.72 -3.85
N SER A 763 25.74 31.27 -4.93
CA SER A 763 26.47 32.55 -4.89
C SER A 763 25.54 33.74 -4.68
N LYS A 764 24.27 33.57 -5.04
CA LYS A 764 23.23 34.57 -4.95
C LYS A 764 21.95 34.01 -4.35
N ILE A 765 21.26 34.83 -3.59
CA ILE A 765 19.95 34.55 -3.00
C ILE A 765 18.92 35.53 -3.55
N THR A 766 17.66 35.14 -3.67
CA THR A 766 16.56 36.04 -3.94
C THR A 766 16.10 36.67 -2.63
N LEU A 767 16.44 37.93 -2.42
CA LEU A 767 15.99 38.70 -1.28
C LEU A 767 14.59 39.27 -1.55
N VAL A 768 13.60 38.80 -0.83
CA VAL A 768 12.24 39.34 -0.91
C VAL A 768 12.16 40.64 -0.13
N VAL A 769 11.77 41.74 -0.80
CA VAL A 769 11.58 43.02 -0.12
C VAL A 769 10.10 43.30 0.11
N GLN A 770 9.79 43.55 1.37
CA GLN A 770 8.44 43.90 1.81
C GLN A 770 8.39 45.34 2.31
N VAL A 771 7.26 45.99 2.10
CA VAL A 771 6.93 47.29 2.72
C VAL A 771 5.61 47.10 3.48
N ASN A 772 5.66 47.34 4.81
CA ASN A 772 4.54 47.07 5.72
C ASN A 772 3.96 45.64 5.56
N GLY A 773 4.85 44.61 5.47
CA GLY A 773 4.46 43.19 5.37
C GLY A 773 3.96 42.73 4.00
N LYS A 774 3.88 43.59 3.00
CA LYS A 774 3.48 43.23 1.64
C LYS A 774 4.69 43.20 0.71
N VAL A 775 4.86 42.10 -0.03
CA VAL A 775 5.94 41.96 -1.03
C VAL A 775 5.83 43.06 -2.09
N LYS A 776 6.94 43.75 -2.30
CA LYS A 776 7.04 44.88 -3.26
C LYS A 776 8.12 44.64 -4.29
N ASP A 777 9.20 43.96 -3.91
CA ASP A 777 10.29 43.67 -4.85
C ASP A 777 10.96 42.36 -4.53
N LYS A 778 11.75 41.85 -5.49
CA LYS A 778 12.62 40.70 -5.36
C LYS A 778 13.98 41.09 -5.93
N LEU A 779 15.01 41.10 -5.11
CA LEU A 779 16.36 41.49 -5.50
C LEU A 779 17.28 40.29 -5.45
N GLU A 780 18.25 40.25 -6.37
CA GLU A 780 19.37 39.29 -6.23
C GLU A 780 20.39 39.89 -5.25
N ALA A 781 20.81 39.11 -4.30
CA ALA A 781 21.82 39.44 -3.31
C ALA A 781 22.87 38.33 -3.23
N ASP A 782 24.15 38.68 -3.03
CA ASP A 782 25.18 37.68 -2.78
C ASP A 782 24.92 37.00 -1.43
N GLU A 783 25.04 35.64 -1.38
CA GLU A 783 24.73 34.87 -0.16
C GLU A 783 25.59 35.26 1.04
N GLY A 784 26.78 35.80 0.78
CA GLY A 784 27.74 36.24 1.81
C GLY A 784 27.45 37.62 2.42
N LEU A 785 26.42 38.33 1.96
CA LEU A 785 26.09 39.66 2.50
C LEU A 785 25.58 39.54 3.95
N ASN A 786 26.06 40.44 4.79
CA ASN A 786 25.56 40.56 6.17
C ASN A 786 24.22 41.31 6.22
N ASP A 787 23.56 41.29 7.38
CA ASP A 787 22.22 41.90 7.55
C ASP A 787 22.19 43.39 7.19
N GLU A 788 23.27 44.12 7.42
CA GLU A 788 23.36 45.54 7.11
C GLU A 788 23.49 45.78 5.60
N ASP A 789 24.25 44.94 4.90
CA ASP A 789 24.36 45.01 3.45
C ASP A 789 23.04 44.64 2.78
N LEU A 790 22.32 43.64 3.30
CA LEU A 790 20.98 43.26 2.83
C LEU A 790 19.96 44.37 3.03
N LYS A 791 20.02 45.11 4.13
CA LYS A 791 19.20 46.32 4.35
C LYS A 791 19.49 47.36 3.32
N ASN A 792 20.78 47.67 3.11
CA ASN A 792 21.22 48.70 2.16
C ASN A 792 20.80 48.38 0.74
N LEU A 793 20.95 47.08 0.37
CA LEU A 793 20.49 46.59 -0.94
C LEU A 793 18.96 46.76 -1.09
N ALA A 794 18.16 46.37 -0.08
CA ALA A 794 16.72 46.52 -0.12
C ALA A 794 16.28 48.01 -0.22
N LEU A 795 16.94 48.91 0.50
CA LEU A 795 16.68 50.33 0.47
C LEU A 795 17.16 51.01 -0.83
N SER A 796 18.10 50.41 -1.53
CA SER A 796 18.58 50.91 -2.83
C SER A 796 17.64 50.66 -4.00
N SER A 797 16.69 49.74 -3.86
CA SER A 797 15.69 49.38 -4.88
C SER A 797 14.85 50.61 -5.28
N ASP A 798 14.74 50.89 -6.54
CA ASP A 798 13.96 52.01 -7.05
C ASP A 798 12.48 51.94 -6.66
N LYS A 799 11.89 50.72 -6.70
CA LYS A 799 10.53 50.50 -6.22
C LYS A 799 10.34 50.78 -4.73
N VAL A 800 11.35 50.46 -3.93
CA VAL A 800 11.32 50.75 -2.49
C VAL A 800 11.47 52.24 -2.23
N LYS A 801 12.40 52.90 -2.91
CA LYS A 801 12.57 54.37 -2.84
C LYS A 801 11.29 55.10 -3.15
N GLU A 802 10.60 54.71 -4.24
CA GLU A 802 9.31 55.29 -4.63
C GLU A 802 8.23 55.09 -3.56
N LEU A 803 8.14 53.91 -2.99
CA LEU A 803 7.12 53.56 -1.97
C LEU A 803 7.38 54.16 -0.58
N THR A 804 8.62 54.52 -0.31
CA THR A 804 9.08 55.13 0.94
C THR A 804 9.27 56.64 0.85
N ALA A 805 9.17 57.23 -0.35
CA ALA A 805 9.30 58.67 -0.58
C ALA A 805 8.27 59.45 0.26
N GLY A 806 8.77 60.42 1.05
CA GLY A 806 7.95 61.25 1.95
C GLY A 806 7.40 60.56 3.21
N LYS A 807 7.81 59.33 3.47
CA LYS A 807 7.41 58.57 4.68
C LYS A 807 8.59 58.39 5.62
N ASN A 808 8.28 58.24 6.91
CA ASN A 808 9.31 57.96 7.93
C ASN A 808 9.51 56.45 8.03
N ILE A 809 10.75 55.97 7.83
CA ILE A 809 11.10 54.54 8.04
C ILE A 809 11.23 54.31 9.55
N VAL A 810 10.29 53.57 10.11
CA VAL A 810 10.24 53.27 11.53
C VAL A 810 11.17 52.15 11.92
N LYS A 811 11.24 51.13 11.11
CA LYS A 811 12.06 49.91 11.35
C LYS A 811 12.34 49.18 10.06
N VAL A 812 13.55 48.60 9.96
CA VAL A 812 13.89 47.60 8.90
C VAL A 812 14.19 46.29 9.59
N ILE A 813 13.44 45.23 9.24
CA ILE A 813 13.57 43.90 9.81
C ILE A 813 14.18 43.01 8.76
N VAL A 814 15.34 42.43 9.05
CA VAL A 814 16.00 41.43 8.18
C VAL A 814 15.71 40.03 8.71
N VAL A 815 15.24 39.16 7.84
CA VAL A 815 15.29 37.72 8.06
C VAL A 815 16.43 37.21 7.19
N PRO A 816 17.55 36.80 7.80
CA PRO A 816 18.77 36.46 7.06
C PRO A 816 18.52 35.55 5.87
N LYS A 817 19.07 35.88 4.72
CA LYS A 817 18.99 35.13 3.45
C LYS A 817 17.56 34.91 2.90
N LYS A 818 16.54 35.56 3.43
CA LYS A 818 15.14 35.35 3.00
C LYS A 818 14.42 36.64 2.62
N LEU A 819 14.32 37.59 3.54
CA LEU A 819 13.53 38.81 3.29
C LEU A 819 14.01 40.00 4.11
N VAL A 820 13.75 41.19 3.58
CA VAL A 820 13.82 42.45 4.31
C VAL A 820 12.44 43.10 4.32
N ASN A 821 11.92 43.38 5.51
CA ASN A 821 10.64 44.08 5.67
C ASN A 821 10.89 45.51 6.20
N ILE A 822 10.48 46.50 5.42
CA ILE A 822 10.62 47.90 5.71
C ILE A 822 9.29 48.43 6.23
N VAL A 823 9.26 48.88 7.49
CA VAL A 823 8.06 49.43 8.10
C VAL A 823 8.13 50.93 7.99
N VAL A 824 7.16 51.53 7.32
CA VAL A 824 7.03 52.99 7.12
C VAL A 824 5.70 53.49 7.70
N LYS A 825 5.76 54.72 8.19
CA LYS A 825 4.65 55.53 8.69
C LYS A 825 4.45 56.80 7.91
#